data_ce6e918c5989910c8da11ff26454bdce
#
_entry.id   ce6e918c5989910c8da11ff26454bdce
#
_cell.length_a   1.000
_cell.length_b   1.000
_cell.length_c   1.000
_cell.angle_alpha   90.00
_cell.angle_beta   90.00
_cell.angle_gamma   90.00
#
_symmetry.space_group_name_H-M   'P 1'
#
loop_
_entity.id
_entity.type
_entity.pdbx_description
1 polymer ?
#
loop_
_entity_poly.entity_id
_entity_poly.type
_entity_poly.pdbx_seq_one_letter_code
_entity_poly.pdbx_strand_id
1 'polypeptide(L)'
;MRRSKTSLASLFFICLIATTSCSDDNSKLQTPSTVDTKTWTGDKYMNPNIKPGDNFAMYCWGTWYDNTPLGNETSVGLWESEAYPAVNERMKLSVQQVTQLKTDMSQLTEDAEAINKIKEKIAKLESLKTSKEQAYALGEYLREGNCTYLKGSLTVSDGEFYYVLSNNDILSDILGKNSYQIKQRQDWLRWALIQLGFDEASAKDRVENAIDILPEFSTSTTRSLSDKLNDPAYHESLVSARHSGTRSNESGYEQDLKAFYDGLGIAPEKVIIEENASTILVDMLSCAELGYNDLISVLECGIAADLALASQTAKEKLNTDSDSNYDQYALTNWIGNKLDYTIAKTFCDTYITPSYKQKMKDLMEDLRKTFKSRIENLDWMSSTTKQNAIDKLQKMTFHVASPDTWCQEGIPQLEGKSLYEDMLLLRKSQHDMRRALLDKHPKDELASFAYLEGISVSTLNAFYFSPCNSLLILPNIILKPFYDESESEAKLYALSYVFGHEITHGFDNNGAKFDVDGNMKEWWTVSDQIAFNKKTELLVNCYNHLPVYVGSSEEYVNGEKTLGENIADLGGLEIAHQTYVEKLKEQGYYGDELIKQEKKFYQSFAEIWRGKYTKRYLQNLNKSDEHANNITRINGTTMNCDRWYELYDVKWGDTNYLSPEQRTKIW
;
A
#
# COMPACT_ATOMS: atom_id res chain seq x y z
N MET A 1 16.63 -26.17 -21.68
CA MET A 1 17.07 -24.86 -21.21
C MET A 1 15.87 -24.17 -20.55
N ARG A 2 15.74 -24.28 -19.23
CA ARG A 2 14.64 -23.68 -18.48
C ARG A 2 15.01 -22.25 -18.14
N ARG A 3 14.29 -21.28 -18.67
CA ARG A 3 14.37 -19.88 -18.26
C ARG A 3 13.52 -19.70 -17.00
N SER A 4 14.16 -19.40 -15.87
CA SER A 4 13.47 -18.97 -14.66
C SER A 4 12.98 -17.53 -14.88
N LYS A 5 11.68 -17.34 -14.82
CA LYS A 5 11.07 -16.02 -14.71
C LYS A 5 11.07 -15.65 -13.23
N THR A 6 11.93 -14.76 -12.82
CA THR A 6 11.79 -14.05 -11.55
C THR A 6 10.84 -12.88 -11.79
N SER A 7 9.58 -13.08 -11.41
CA SER A 7 8.59 -12.04 -11.21
C SER A 7 8.84 -11.45 -9.82
N LEU A 8 9.09 -10.15 -9.72
CA LEU A 8 8.89 -9.42 -8.47
C LEU A 8 7.38 -9.41 -8.22
N ALA A 9 6.93 -10.37 -7.43
CA ALA A 9 5.57 -10.42 -6.97
C ALA A 9 5.50 -9.61 -5.66
N SER A 10 4.68 -8.59 -5.64
CA SER A 10 3.99 -8.16 -4.42
C SER A 10 3.43 -9.42 -3.79
N LEU A 11 3.97 -9.84 -2.65
CA LEU A 11 3.61 -11.08 -1.97
C LEU A 11 2.21 -10.95 -1.37
N PHE A 12 1.18 -11.27 -2.15
CA PHE A 12 -0.12 -11.65 -1.61
C PHE A 12 -0.10 -13.14 -1.30
N PHE A 13 0.18 -13.49 -0.04
CA PHE A 13 0.04 -14.85 0.45
C PHE A 13 -1.40 -15.08 0.93
N ILE A 14 -2.17 -15.80 0.15
CA ILE A 14 -3.41 -16.46 0.63
C ILE A 14 -3.04 -17.89 0.98
N CYS A 15 -3.16 -18.24 2.26
CA CYS A 15 -2.89 -19.59 2.77
C CYS A 15 -3.80 -20.64 2.13
N LEU A 16 -3.19 -21.73 1.64
CA LEU A 16 -3.86 -23.02 1.46
C LEU A 16 -4.24 -23.58 2.84
N ILE A 17 -5.52 -23.74 3.10
CA ILE A 17 -6.01 -24.47 4.28
C ILE A 17 -6.15 -25.94 3.89
N ALA A 18 -5.29 -26.78 4.49
CA ALA A 18 -5.54 -28.21 4.53
C ALA A 18 -6.66 -28.51 5.53
N THR A 19 -7.71 -29.17 5.08
CA THR A 19 -8.83 -29.60 5.94
C THR A 19 -8.40 -30.74 6.86
N THR A 20 -8.31 -30.47 8.15
CA THR A 20 -8.42 -31.49 9.18
C THR A 20 -9.61 -31.15 10.08
N SER A 21 -10.44 -32.17 10.30
CA SER A 21 -11.70 -32.11 11.03
C SER A 21 -11.55 -31.53 12.42
N CYS A 22 -12.41 -30.56 12.77
CA CYS A 22 -12.57 -30.04 14.12
C CYS A 22 -13.45 -30.95 14.96
N SER A 23 -12.96 -31.29 16.16
CA SER A 23 -13.79 -31.64 17.30
C SER A 23 -14.03 -30.37 18.13
N ASP A 24 -15.28 -30.16 18.50
CA ASP A 24 -15.73 -29.06 19.36
C ASP A 24 -15.00 -29.06 20.70
N ASP A 25 -14.37 -27.94 21.04
CA ASP A 25 -14.05 -27.63 22.43
C ASP A 25 -14.21 -26.13 22.70
N ASN A 26 -15.31 -25.82 23.38
CA ASN A 26 -15.65 -24.50 23.87
C ASN A 26 -14.78 -24.16 25.10
N SER A 27 -13.56 -23.70 24.94
CA SER A 27 -12.78 -23.16 26.04
C SER A 27 -12.77 -21.62 26.01
N LYS A 28 -13.38 -21.07 27.05
CA LYS A 28 -13.43 -19.65 27.39
C LYS A 28 -12.04 -19.00 27.29
N LEU A 29 -11.95 -17.90 26.52
CA LEU A 29 -10.82 -16.97 26.57
C LEU A 29 -10.67 -16.46 28.02
N GLN A 30 -9.68 -16.97 28.74
CA GLN A 30 -9.23 -16.40 29.99
C GLN A 30 -8.38 -15.17 29.71
N THR A 31 -8.82 -14.02 30.22
CA THR A 31 -7.99 -12.83 30.37
C THR A 31 -6.72 -13.20 31.15
N PRO A 32 -5.51 -12.84 30.66
CA PRO A 32 -4.29 -13.09 31.43
C PRO A 32 -4.31 -12.28 32.73
N SER A 33 -4.13 -12.93 33.82
CA SER A 33 -3.86 -12.32 35.12
C SER A 33 -2.56 -11.50 35.02
N THR A 34 -2.58 -10.31 35.60
CA THR A 34 -1.44 -9.41 35.77
C THR A 34 -0.26 -10.14 36.40
N VAL A 35 0.72 -10.50 35.60
CA VAL A 35 2.07 -10.85 36.07
C VAL A 35 2.98 -9.73 35.63
N ASP A 36 3.52 -9.01 36.61
CA ASP A 36 4.53 -7.98 36.45
C ASP A 36 5.86 -8.65 36.08
N THR A 37 6.05 -8.87 34.77
CA THR A 37 7.33 -9.30 34.20
C THR A 37 7.50 -8.70 32.81
N LYS A 38 7.86 -7.43 32.76
CA LYS A 38 8.44 -6.80 31.58
C LYS A 38 9.81 -7.43 31.33
N THR A 39 9.83 -8.55 30.62
CA THR A 39 11.03 -9.33 30.43
C THR A 39 11.81 -8.77 29.23
N TRP A 40 13.03 -8.29 29.48
CA TRP A 40 14.00 -8.00 28.43
C TRP A 40 14.57 -9.30 27.88
N THR A 41 14.47 -9.53 26.57
CA THR A 41 14.92 -10.77 25.92
C THR A 41 16.04 -10.53 24.88
N GLY A 42 16.43 -9.28 24.63
CA GLY A 42 17.39 -8.91 23.59
C GLY A 42 18.80 -9.49 23.80
N ASP A 43 19.23 -9.66 25.06
CA ASP A 43 20.58 -10.16 25.37
C ASP A 43 20.88 -11.55 24.79
N LYS A 44 19.86 -12.39 24.59
CA LYS A 44 20.04 -13.75 24.04
C LYS A 44 20.57 -13.81 22.61
N TYR A 45 20.40 -12.73 21.85
CA TYR A 45 20.81 -12.66 20.46
C TYR A 45 22.17 -11.99 20.26
N MET A 46 22.68 -11.31 21.29
CA MET A 46 23.89 -10.51 21.23
C MET A 46 25.14 -11.36 21.01
N ASN A 47 26.08 -10.82 20.24
CA ASN A 47 27.41 -11.37 20.11
C ASN A 47 28.45 -10.45 20.78
N PRO A 48 28.83 -10.72 22.06
CA PRO A 48 29.74 -9.86 22.81
C PRO A 48 31.19 -9.86 22.25
N ASN A 49 31.52 -10.74 21.33
CA ASN A 49 32.81 -10.77 20.67
C ASN A 49 32.93 -9.76 19.52
N ILE A 50 31.81 -9.16 19.10
CA ILE A 50 31.81 -8.10 18.09
C ILE A 50 31.72 -6.76 18.82
N LYS A 51 32.61 -5.82 18.48
CA LYS A 51 32.53 -4.49 19.05
C LYS A 51 31.34 -3.72 18.45
N PRO A 52 30.56 -2.99 19.25
CA PRO A 52 29.49 -2.12 18.74
C PRO A 52 29.95 -1.17 17.64
N GLY A 53 31.15 -0.58 17.79
CA GLY A 53 31.73 0.33 16.82
C GLY A 53 32.23 -0.32 15.53
N ASP A 54 32.39 -1.64 15.50
CA ASP A 54 32.75 -2.35 14.26
C ASP A 54 31.52 -2.79 13.44
N ASN A 55 30.49 -3.26 14.11
CA ASN A 55 29.22 -3.61 13.47
C ASN A 55 28.11 -3.71 14.53
N PHE A 56 27.31 -2.66 14.67
CA PHE A 56 26.29 -2.60 15.72
C PHE A 56 25.16 -3.61 15.51
N ALA A 57 24.75 -3.84 14.28
CA ALA A 57 23.75 -4.85 13.96
C ALA A 57 24.22 -6.25 14.42
N MET A 58 25.43 -6.63 14.05
CA MET A 58 25.99 -7.94 14.43
C MET A 58 26.33 -8.03 15.92
N TYR A 59 26.65 -6.93 16.57
CA TYR A 59 26.75 -6.89 18.03
C TYR A 59 25.39 -7.23 18.68
N CYS A 60 24.30 -6.63 18.21
CA CYS A 60 22.97 -6.82 18.81
C CYS A 60 22.38 -8.22 18.57
N TRP A 61 22.62 -8.82 17.40
CA TRP A 61 22.00 -10.11 17.07
C TRP A 61 22.90 -11.09 16.31
N GLY A 62 24.22 -10.91 16.37
CA GLY A 62 25.19 -11.78 15.69
C GLY A 62 25.15 -13.23 16.17
N THR A 63 24.92 -13.50 17.46
CA THR A 63 24.74 -14.88 17.94
C THR A 63 23.54 -15.57 17.28
N TRP A 64 22.43 -14.84 17.11
CA TRP A 64 21.30 -15.36 16.35
C TRP A 64 21.67 -15.58 14.88
N TYR A 65 22.37 -14.63 14.26
CA TYR A 65 22.78 -14.70 12.86
C TYR A 65 23.65 -15.92 12.57
N ASP A 66 24.61 -16.20 13.43
CA ASP A 66 25.55 -17.33 13.27
C ASP A 66 24.82 -18.68 13.44
N ASN A 67 23.87 -18.74 14.37
CA ASN A 67 23.15 -19.97 14.72
C ASN A 67 21.87 -20.23 13.87
N THR A 68 21.48 -19.27 13.01
CA THR A 68 20.28 -19.39 12.18
C THR A 68 20.66 -19.72 10.73
N PRO A 69 20.41 -20.95 10.26
CA PRO A 69 20.67 -21.31 8.87
C PRO A 69 19.58 -20.72 7.95
N LEU A 70 19.97 -20.27 6.76
CA LEU A 70 19.01 -19.90 5.71
C LEU A 70 18.28 -21.10 5.11
N GLY A 71 18.92 -22.28 5.12
CA GLY A 71 18.36 -23.46 4.45
C GLY A 71 18.16 -23.21 2.95
N ASN A 72 16.94 -23.41 2.46
CA ASN A 72 16.53 -23.12 1.09
C ASN A 72 15.89 -21.73 0.93
N GLU A 73 15.75 -20.97 2.02
CA GLU A 73 15.11 -19.67 2.00
C GLU A 73 16.06 -18.59 1.46
N THR A 74 15.49 -17.55 0.89
CA THR A 74 16.24 -16.35 0.46
C THR A 74 16.48 -15.39 1.62
N SER A 75 15.62 -15.45 2.65
CA SER A 75 15.63 -14.59 3.83
C SER A 75 15.01 -15.28 5.03
N VAL A 76 15.53 -14.99 6.22
CA VAL A 76 14.98 -15.38 7.52
C VAL A 76 15.18 -14.22 8.50
N GLY A 77 14.24 -13.96 9.40
CA GLY A 77 14.35 -12.85 10.34
C GLY A 77 13.10 -12.61 11.16
N LEU A 78 13.06 -11.48 11.85
CA LEU A 78 11.87 -11.06 12.61
C LEU A 78 10.65 -10.91 11.68
N TRP A 79 10.85 -10.31 10.52
CA TRP A 79 9.78 -10.06 9.55
C TRP A 79 9.31 -11.36 8.91
N GLU A 80 10.22 -12.16 8.35
CA GLU A 80 9.91 -13.36 7.56
C GLU A 80 9.43 -14.53 8.42
N SER A 81 10.10 -14.75 9.57
CA SER A 81 9.89 -15.95 10.37
C SER A 81 8.91 -15.78 11.53
N GLU A 82 8.62 -14.55 11.94
CA GLU A 82 7.76 -14.26 13.09
C GLU A 82 6.58 -13.37 12.71
N ALA A 83 6.81 -12.23 12.02
CA ALA A 83 5.79 -11.25 11.75
C ALA A 83 4.81 -11.71 10.65
N TYR A 84 5.28 -12.13 9.48
CA TYR A 84 4.39 -12.62 8.42
C TYR A 84 3.55 -13.85 8.83
N PRO A 85 4.10 -14.87 9.52
CA PRO A 85 3.29 -15.93 10.08
C PRO A 85 2.22 -15.44 11.06
N ALA A 86 2.55 -14.48 11.94
CA ALA A 86 1.59 -13.91 12.88
C ALA A 86 0.47 -13.11 12.17
N VAL A 87 0.80 -12.38 11.09
CA VAL A 87 -0.20 -11.73 10.22
C VAL A 87 -1.13 -12.78 9.61
N ASN A 88 -0.57 -13.85 9.04
CA ASN A 88 -1.35 -14.91 8.41
C ASN A 88 -2.33 -15.55 9.38
N GLU A 89 -1.92 -15.79 10.63
CA GLU A 89 -2.82 -16.34 11.66
C GLU A 89 -3.95 -15.36 12.01
N ARG A 90 -3.66 -14.06 12.15
CA ARG A 90 -4.69 -13.05 12.41
C ARG A 90 -5.66 -12.90 11.26
N MET A 91 -5.16 -12.96 10.02
CA MET A 91 -5.98 -12.82 8.82
C MET A 91 -6.99 -13.95 8.66
N LYS A 92 -6.74 -15.16 9.19
CA LYS A 92 -7.68 -16.29 9.09
C LYS A 92 -9.08 -15.95 9.59
N LEU A 93 -9.20 -15.22 10.70
CA LEU A 93 -10.49 -14.79 11.24
C LEU A 93 -11.11 -13.66 10.42
N SER A 94 -10.28 -12.73 9.95
CA SER A 94 -10.76 -11.54 9.24
C SER A 94 -11.26 -11.82 7.82
N VAL A 95 -10.84 -12.93 7.22
CA VAL A 95 -11.23 -13.32 5.84
C VAL A 95 -12.44 -14.26 5.77
N GLN A 96 -13.23 -14.38 6.82
CA GLN A 96 -14.36 -15.32 6.84
C GLN A 96 -15.36 -15.08 5.69
N GLN A 97 -15.65 -13.80 5.36
CA GLN A 97 -16.53 -13.47 4.21
C GLN A 97 -15.90 -13.90 2.88
N VAL A 98 -14.58 -13.74 2.70
CA VAL A 98 -13.86 -14.23 1.51
C VAL A 98 -13.96 -15.75 1.43
N THR A 99 -13.85 -16.44 2.55
CA THR A 99 -13.99 -17.91 2.61
C THR A 99 -15.39 -18.34 2.20
N GLN A 100 -16.44 -17.62 2.62
CA GLN A 100 -17.81 -17.89 2.20
C GLN A 100 -17.97 -17.71 0.69
N LEU A 101 -17.57 -16.58 0.13
CA LEU A 101 -17.62 -16.35 -1.33
C LEU A 101 -16.81 -17.39 -2.12
N LYS A 102 -15.65 -17.84 -1.61
CA LYS A 102 -14.89 -18.93 -2.24
C LYS A 102 -15.66 -20.26 -2.20
N THR A 103 -16.34 -20.53 -1.11
CA THR A 103 -17.19 -21.71 -0.98
C THR A 103 -18.35 -21.65 -1.97
N ASP A 104 -19.02 -20.49 -2.06
CA ASP A 104 -20.11 -20.26 -3.01
C ASP A 104 -19.63 -20.42 -4.45
N MET A 105 -18.44 -19.92 -4.76
CA MET A 105 -17.79 -20.16 -6.06
C MET A 105 -17.49 -21.64 -6.34
N SER A 106 -17.01 -22.39 -5.33
CA SER A 106 -16.70 -23.81 -5.51
C SER A 106 -17.95 -24.68 -5.64
N GLN A 107 -19.06 -24.21 -5.06
CA GLN A 107 -20.37 -24.86 -5.06
C GLN A 107 -21.35 -24.23 -6.05
N LEU A 108 -20.88 -23.33 -6.93
CA LEU A 108 -21.71 -22.68 -7.93
C LEU A 108 -22.51 -23.71 -8.73
N THR A 109 -23.78 -23.47 -8.86
CA THR A 109 -24.71 -24.19 -9.74
C THR A 109 -25.22 -23.24 -10.83
N GLU A 110 -26.09 -23.72 -11.72
CA GLU A 110 -26.75 -22.85 -12.69
C GLU A 110 -27.77 -21.96 -11.97
N ASP A 111 -27.47 -20.66 -11.86
CA ASP A 111 -28.37 -19.64 -11.28
C ASP A 111 -29.22 -19.03 -12.40
N ALA A 112 -30.38 -19.62 -12.62
CA ALA A 112 -31.29 -19.18 -13.69
C ALA A 112 -31.80 -17.74 -13.50
N GLU A 113 -31.95 -17.26 -12.26
CA GLU A 113 -32.38 -15.90 -11.97
C GLU A 113 -31.26 -14.90 -12.31
N ALA A 114 -30.03 -15.16 -11.89
CA ALA A 114 -28.87 -14.37 -12.25
C ALA A 114 -28.65 -14.34 -13.78
N ILE A 115 -28.74 -15.49 -14.45
CA ILE A 115 -28.61 -15.57 -15.93
C ILE A 115 -29.70 -14.72 -16.61
N ASN A 116 -30.93 -14.74 -16.12
CA ASN A 116 -31.99 -13.88 -16.66
C ASN A 116 -31.71 -12.39 -16.45
N LYS A 117 -31.21 -12.00 -15.27
CA LYS A 117 -30.78 -10.61 -15.01
C LYS A 117 -29.65 -10.16 -15.95
N ILE A 118 -28.71 -11.05 -16.25
CA ILE A 118 -27.64 -10.80 -17.24
C ILE A 118 -28.26 -10.57 -18.63
N LYS A 119 -29.20 -11.42 -19.05
CA LYS A 119 -29.92 -11.25 -20.34
C LYS A 119 -30.72 -9.96 -20.40
N GLU A 120 -31.40 -9.58 -19.33
CA GLU A 120 -32.16 -8.31 -19.24
C GLU A 120 -31.22 -7.10 -19.36
N LYS A 121 -30.02 -7.12 -18.75
CA LYS A 121 -29.02 -6.07 -18.90
C LYS A 121 -28.57 -5.93 -20.36
N ILE A 122 -28.28 -7.04 -21.04
CA ILE A 122 -27.93 -7.04 -22.47
C ILE A 122 -29.07 -6.47 -23.31
N ALA A 123 -30.32 -6.92 -23.12
CA ALA A 123 -31.46 -6.42 -23.85
C ALA A 123 -31.71 -4.90 -23.62
N LYS A 124 -31.40 -4.41 -22.41
CA LYS A 124 -31.40 -2.96 -22.13
C LYS A 124 -30.37 -2.23 -23.00
N LEU A 125 -29.15 -2.74 -23.11
CA LEU A 125 -28.10 -2.14 -23.94
C LEU A 125 -28.50 -2.12 -25.43
N GLU A 126 -29.01 -3.22 -25.96
CA GLU A 126 -29.47 -3.30 -27.36
C GLU A 126 -30.64 -2.36 -27.67
N SER A 127 -31.42 -1.93 -26.65
CA SER A 127 -32.51 -0.97 -26.78
C SER A 127 -32.05 0.48 -26.93
N LEU A 128 -30.78 0.82 -26.60
CA LEU A 128 -30.25 2.19 -26.68
C LEU A 128 -30.09 2.64 -28.12
N LYS A 129 -30.64 3.81 -28.46
CA LYS A 129 -30.71 4.29 -29.84
C LYS A 129 -29.84 5.51 -30.13
N THR A 130 -29.43 6.23 -29.09
CA THR A 130 -28.66 7.48 -29.26
C THR A 130 -27.30 7.37 -28.56
N SER A 131 -26.31 8.10 -29.09
CA SER A 131 -24.97 8.20 -28.47
C SER A 131 -25.07 8.66 -27.00
N LYS A 132 -25.96 9.58 -26.71
CA LYS A 132 -26.22 10.07 -25.37
C LYS A 132 -26.70 8.98 -24.41
N GLU A 133 -27.63 8.11 -24.85
CA GLU A 133 -28.08 6.96 -24.03
C GLU A 133 -26.95 5.97 -23.80
N GLN A 134 -26.12 5.73 -24.82
CA GLN A 134 -24.97 4.83 -24.74
C GLN A 134 -23.86 5.40 -23.84
N ALA A 135 -23.58 6.70 -23.92
CA ALA A 135 -22.65 7.39 -23.04
C ALA A 135 -23.12 7.36 -21.58
N TYR A 136 -24.40 7.59 -21.32
CA TYR A 136 -24.98 7.44 -19.99
C TYR A 136 -24.81 6.01 -19.44
N ALA A 137 -25.08 5.00 -20.29
CA ALA A 137 -24.94 3.60 -19.93
C ALA A 137 -23.48 3.24 -19.59
N LEU A 138 -22.50 3.78 -20.31
CA LEU A 138 -21.08 3.60 -19.98
C LEU A 138 -20.77 4.13 -18.58
N GLY A 139 -21.23 5.34 -18.23
CA GLY A 139 -21.07 5.91 -16.90
C GLY A 139 -21.77 5.08 -15.81
N GLU A 140 -23.02 4.65 -16.06
CA GLU A 140 -23.77 3.77 -15.16
C GLU A 140 -23.05 2.44 -14.94
N TYR A 141 -22.44 1.89 -15.98
CA TYR A 141 -21.66 0.66 -15.95
C TYR A 141 -20.44 0.75 -15.05
N LEU A 142 -19.68 1.87 -15.18
CA LEU A 142 -18.54 2.14 -14.30
C LEU A 142 -18.99 2.35 -12.85
N ARG A 143 -20.12 3.01 -12.63
CA ARG A 143 -20.72 3.18 -11.30
C ARG A 143 -21.07 1.85 -10.65
N GLU A 144 -21.55 0.88 -11.42
CA GLU A 144 -21.84 -0.48 -10.96
C GLU A 144 -20.57 -1.33 -10.79
N GLY A 145 -19.39 -0.80 -11.14
CA GLY A 145 -18.11 -1.51 -11.08
C GLY A 145 -18.01 -2.67 -12.06
N ASN A 146 -18.77 -2.62 -13.14
CA ASN A 146 -18.73 -3.62 -14.19
C ASN A 146 -17.42 -3.52 -15.00
N CYS A 147 -17.05 -4.61 -15.64
CA CYS A 147 -15.82 -4.71 -16.40
C CYS A 147 -15.89 -3.87 -17.68
N THR A 148 -15.07 -2.84 -17.78
CA THR A 148 -14.87 -2.01 -18.99
C THR A 148 -13.39 -1.77 -19.19
N TYR A 149 -13.02 -1.09 -20.28
CA TYR A 149 -11.64 -0.64 -20.49
C TYR A 149 -11.21 0.49 -19.56
N LEU A 150 -12.14 1.03 -18.80
CA LEU A 150 -11.90 2.07 -17.83
C LEU A 150 -12.16 1.53 -16.41
N LYS A 151 -11.40 2.02 -15.46
CA LYS A 151 -11.62 1.79 -14.02
C LYS A 151 -11.59 3.12 -13.29
N GLY A 152 -12.37 3.17 -12.21
CA GLY A 152 -12.36 4.29 -11.29
C GLY A 152 -11.54 3.99 -10.04
N SER A 153 -10.79 4.98 -9.59
CA SER A 153 -10.09 4.99 -8.30
C SER A 153 -10.16 6.37 -7.69
N LEU A 154 -9.73 6.53 -6.45
CA LEU A 154 -9.53 7.86 -5.86
C LEU A 154 -8.05 8.24 -5.85
N THR A 155 -7.81 9.53 -5.88
CA THR A 155 -6.51 10.13 -5.60
C THR A 155 -6.69 11.41 -4.79
N VAL A 156 -5.58 11.90 -4.23
CA VAL A 156 -5.53 13.18 -3.53
C VAL A 156 -4.67 14.14 -4.33
N SER A 157 -5.16 15.35 -4.53
CA SER A 157 -4.39 16.43 -5.14
C SER A 157 -4.89 17.77 -4.62
N ASP A 158 -3.97 18.69 -4.30
CA ASP A 158 -4.29 20.01 -3.74
C ASP A 158 -5.24 19.96 -2.53
N GLY A 159 -5.01 18.97 -1.64
CA GLY A 159 -5.81 18.80 -0.42
C GLY A 159 -7.23 18.31 -0.61
N GLU A 160 -7.59 17.84 -1.81
CA GLU A 160 -8.93 17.35 -2.14
C GLU A 160 -8.89 15.94 -2.75
N PHE A 161 -9.98 15.19 -2.59
CA PHE A 161 -10.20 13.94 -3.31
C PHE A 161 -10.68 14.20 -4.73
N TYR A 162 -10.17 13.39 -5.67
CA TYR A 162 -10.60 13.32 -7.05
C TYR A 162 -10.85 11.87 -7.44
N TYR A 163 -11.87 11.67 -8.26
CA TYR A 163 -12.12 10.40 -8.93
C TYR A 163 -11.26 10.32 -10.18
N VAL A 164 -10.42 9.30 -10.27
CA VAL A 164 -9.52 9.11 -11.41
C VAL A 164 -10.07 8.02 -12.31
N LEU A 165 -10.24 8.34 -13.57
CA LEU A 165 -10.43 7.36 -14.63
C LEU A 165 -9.07 6.95 -15.19
N SER A 166 -8.79 5.69 -15.14
CA SER A 166 -7.57 5.08 -15.69
C SER A 166 -7.91 3.84 -16.52
N ASN A 167 -6.94 3.36 -17.27
CA ASN A 167 -7.11 2.12 -18.03
C ASN A 167 -7.38 0.95 -17.09
N ASN A 168 -8.28 0.07 -17.53
CA ASN A 168 -8.60 -1.16 -16.83
C ASN A 168 -7.83 -2.34 -17.47
N ASP A 169 -6.79 -2.79 -16.78
CA ASP A 169 -6.02 -3.95 -17.20
C ASP A 169 -6.81 -5.28 -17.09
N ILE A 170 -7.98 -5.28 -16.42
CA ILE A 170 -8.79 -6.49 -16.24
C ILE A 170 -9.31 -7.01 -17.58
N LEU A 171 -9.63 -6.14 -18.54
CA LEU A 171 -10.01 -6.62 -19.88
C LEU A 171 -8.81 -7.11 -20.67
N SER A 172 -7.62 -6.56 -20.48
CA SER A 172 -6.39 -7.17 -20.97
C SER A 172 -6.10 -8.50 -20.29
N ASP A 173 -6.50 -8.67 -19.03
CA ASP A 173 -6.45 -9.95 -18.32
C ASP A 173 -7.56 -10.93 -18.79
N ILE A 174 -8.76 -10.45 -19.12
CA ILE A 174 -9.83 -11.24 -19.74
C ILE A 174 -9.51 -11.55 -21.21
N LEU A 175 -8.92 -10.61 -21.94
CA LEU A 175 -8.51 -10.81 -23.33
C LEU A 175 -7.11 -11.45 -23.46
N GLY A 176 -6.34 -11.53 -22.34
CA GLY A 176 -5.09 -12.27 -22.22
C GLY A 176 -3.83 -11.52 -22.61
N LYS A 177 -2.70 -11.94 -22.03
CA LYS A 177 -1.36 -11.34 -22.21
C LYS A 177 -0.53 -11.94 -23.35
N ASN A 178 -0.96 -13.02 -23.92
CA ASN A 178 -0.29 -13.68 -25.06
C ASN A 178 -1.32 -14.18 -26.06
N SER A 179 -0.89 -14.35 -27.32
CA SER A 179 -1.76 -14.67 -28.45
C SER A 179 -2.61 -15.96 -28.26
N TYR A 180 -2.14 -16.92 -27.48
CA TYR A 180 -2.87 -18.16 -27.18
C TYR A 180 -3.98 -17.92 -26.16
N GLN A 181 -3.69 -17.28 -25.04
CA GLN A 181 -4.68 -16.94 -24.00
C GLN A 181 -5.73 -15.97 -24.52
N ILE A 182 -5.34 -14.98 -25.31
CA ILE A 182 -6.26 -14.03 -25.94
C ILE A 182 -7.29 -14.81 -26.77
N LYS A 183 -6.83 -15.71 -27.65
CA LYS A 183 -7.73 -16.49 -28.51
C LYS A 183 -8.71 -17.35 -27.70
N GLN A 184 -8.24 -18.03 -26.66
CA GLN A 184 -9.10 -18.86 -25.82
C GLN A 184 -10.21 -18.05 -25.16
N ARG A 185 -9.89 -16.86 -24.65
CA ARG A 185 -10.84 -15.99 -23.97
C ARG A 185 -11.82 -15.32 -24.92
N GLN A 186 -11.37 -14.97 -26.12
CA GLN A 186 -12.26 -14.54 -27.19
C GLN A 186 -13.27 -15.65 -27.57
N ASP A 187 -12.80 -16.89 -27.70
CA ASP A 187 -13.65 -18.04 -27.97
C ASP A 187 -14.63 -18.31 -26.82
N TRP A 188 -14.19 -18.10 -25.57
CA TRP A 188 -15.07 -18.20 -24.41
C TRP A 188 -16.14 -17.08 -24.40
N LEU A 189 -15.76 -15.82 -24.66
CA LEU A 189 -16.71 -14.70 -24.75
C LEU A 189 -17.77 -14.91 -25.84
N ARG A 190 -17.32 -15.37 -27.05
CA ARG A 190 -18.27 -15.76 -28.13
C ARG A 190 -19.26 -16.81 -27.65
N TRP A 191 -18.76 -17.86 -27.01
CA TRP A 191 -19.62 -18.89 -26.45
C TRP A 191 -20.57 -18.34 -25.39
N ALA A 192 -20.11 -17.49 -24.49
CA ALA A 192 -20.93 -16.86 -23.46
C ALA A 192 -22.06 -16.00 -24.05
N LEU A 193 -21.76 -15.20 -25.04
CA LEU A 193 -22.76 -14.40 -25.78
C LEU A 193 -23.81 -15.30 -26.46
N ILE A 194 -23.40 -16.42 -27.05
CA ILE A 194 -24.35 -17.40 -27.62
C ILE A 194 -25.26 -17.99 -26.53
N GLN A 195 -24.75 -18.31 -25.36
CA GLN A 195 -25.59 -18.76 -24.22
C GLN A 195 -26.59 -17.68 -23.77
N LEU A 196 -26.24 -16.42 -23.96
CA LEU A 196 -27.08 -15.26 -23.61
C LEU A 196 -28.10 -14.89 -24.68
N GLY A 197 -28.06 -15.56 -25.87
CA GLY A 197 -29.09 -15.46 -26.89
C GLY A 197 -28.64 -14.90 -28.23
N PHE A 198 -27.37 -14.58 -28.42
CA PHE A 198 -26.84 -14.14 -29.70
C PHE A 198 -26.65 -15.31 -30.67
N ASP A 199 -26.82 -15.09 -31.95
CA ASP A 199 -26.36 -16.03 -32.98
C ASP A 199 -24.80 -15.97 -33.12
N GLU A 200 -24.24 -16.99 -33.77
CA GLU A 200 -22.77 -17.14 -33.87
C GLU A 200 -22.08 -15.97 -34.60
N ALA A 201 -22.72 -15.41 -35.62
CA ALA A 201 -22.17 -14.27 -36.37
C ALA A 201 -22.20 -13.00 -35.50
N SER A 202 -23.32 -12.72 -34.87
CA SER A 202 -23.50 -11.57 -33.96
C SER A 202 -22.56 -11.65 -32.76
N ALA A 203 -22.37 -12.80 -32.15
CA ALA A 203 -21.44 -13.00 -31.05
C ALA A 203 -19.97 -12.76 -31.46
N LYS A 204 -19.62 -13.22 -32.68
CA LYS A 204 -18.29 -12.97 -33.25
C LYS A 204 -18.04 -11.48 -33.49
N ASP A 205 -18.98 -10.81 -34.16
CA ASP A 205 -18.84 -9.38 -34.49
C ASP A 205 -18.68 -8.53 -33.21
N ARG A 206 -19.42 -8.85 -32.12
CA ARG A 206 -19.30 -8.14 -30.84
C ARG A 206 -17.95 -8.29 -30.18
N VAL A 207 -17.38 -9.49 -30.20
CA VAL A 207 -16.04 -9.71 -29.64
C VAL A 207 -14.98 -9.02 -30.51
N GLU A 208 -15.11 -9.03 -31.84
CA GLU A 208 -14.18 -8.35 -32.73
C GLU A 208 -14.27 -6.82 -32.57
N ASN A 209 -15.47 -6.24 -32.55
CA ASN A 209 -15.67 -4.81 -32.29
C ASN A 209 -15.12 -4.37 -30.94
N ALA A 210 -15.33 -5.17 -29.88
CA ALA A 210 -14.78 -4.84 -28.56
C ALA A 210 -13.24 -4.84 -28.56
N ILE A 211 -12.60 -5.65 -29.38
CA ILE A 211 -11.13 -5.72 -29.50
C ILE A 211 -10.58 -4.54 -30.29
N ASP A 212 -11.27 -4.14 -31.35
CA ASP A 212 -10.80 -3.09 -32.26
C ASP A 212 -10.69 -1.71 -31.58
N ILE A 213 -11.42 -1.48 -30.50
CA ILE A 213 -11.29 -0.27 -29.65
C ILE A 213 -10.00 -0.31 -28.78
N LEU A 214 -9.34 -1.48 -28.62
CA LEU A 214 -8.13 -1.56 -27.80
C LEU A 214 -6.95 -0.86 -28.50
N PRO A 215 -6.44 0.26 -27.95
CA PRO A 215 -5.18 0.79 -28.41
C PRO A 215 -4.04 -0.21 -28.11
N GLU A 216 -2.97 -0.20 -28.93
CA GLU A 216 -1.74 -0.94 -28.62
C GLU A 216 -1.10 -0.38 -27.33
N PHE A 217 -1.49 -0.90 -26.16
CA PHE A 217 -0.95 -0.43 -24.88
C PHE A 217 0.43 -1.01 -24.62
N SER A 218 1.40 -0.12 -24.42
CA SER A 218 2.64 -0.46 -23.74
C SER A 218 2.33 -0.76 -22.27
N THR A 219 2.83 -1.89 -21.77
CA THR A 219 2.74 -2.31 -20.39
C THR A 219 3.29 -1.23 -19.45
N SER A 220 2.42 -0.45 -18.81
CA SER A 220 2.84 0.41 -17.73
C SER A 220 3.08 -0.46 -16.48
N THR A 221 4.25 -0.30 -15.87
CA THR A 221 4.53 -0.87 -14.56
C THR A 221 3.55 -0.26 -13.55
N THR A 222 2.67 -1.08 -12.98
CA THR A 222 1.76 -0.64 -11.91
C THR A 222 2.59 -0.32 -10.67
N ARG A 223 2.78 0.96 -10.38
CA ARG A 223 3.34 1.44 -9.13
C ARG A 223 2.32 1.27 -7.99
N SER A 224 2.80 1.09 -6.77
CA SER A 224 1.92 1.09 -5.59
C SER A 224 1.24 2.45 -5.42
N LEU A 225 0.12 2.49 -4.69
CA LEU A 225 -0.57 3.74 -4.37
C LEU A 225 0.38 4.71 -3.62
N SER A 226 1.14 4.20 -2.66
CA SER A 226 2.12 4.99 -1.89
C SER A 226 3.19 5.61 -2.80
N ASP A 227 3.77 4.82 -3.73
CA ASP A 227 4.79 5.31 -4.66
C ASP A 227 4.23 6.41 -5.58
N LYS A 228 2.99 6.26 -6.04
CA LYS A 228 2.32 7.27 -6.87
C LYS A 228 2.07 8.56 -6.09
N LEU A 229 1.51 8.48 -4.89
CA LEU A 229 1.13 9.64 -4.09
C LEU A 229 2.33 10.45 -3.58
N ASN A 230 3.49 9.82 -3.44
CA ASN A 230 4.72 10.50 -3.00
C ASN A 230 5.63 10.92 -4.17
N ASP A 231 5.27 10.61 -5.41
CA ASP A 231 6.04 10.98 -6.61
C ASP A 231 5.61 12.36 -7.14
N PRO A 232 6.47 13.39 -7.09
CA PRO A 232 6.17 14.70 -7.64
C PRO A 232 5.79 14.67 -9.13
N ALA A 233 6.41 13.79 -9.94
CA ALA A 233 6.08 13.67 -11.37
C ALA A 233 4.67 13.14 -11.59
N TYR A 234 4.17 12.27 -10.71
CA TYR A 234 2.77 11.81 -10.74
C TYR A 234 1.81 12.98 -10.48
N HIS A 235 2.10 13.83 -9.48
CA HIS A 235 1.28 15.00 -9.19
C HIS A 235 1.26 16.01 -10.34
N GLU A 236 2.41 16.27 -10.98
CA GLU A 236 2.46 17.10 -12.19
C GLU A 236 1.59 16.53 -13.32
N SER A 237 1.59 15.21 -13.49
CA SER A 237 0.74 14.55 -14.49
C SER A 237 -0.75 14.68 -14.19
N LEU A 238 -1.16 14.61 -12.92
CA LEU A 238 -2.56 14.83 -12.51
C LEU A 238 -3.01 16.26 -12.78
N VAL A 239 -2.17 17.24 -12.45
CA VAL A 239 -2.45 18.66 -12.75
C VAL A 239 -2.59 18.89 -14.26
N SER A 240 -1.71 18.29 -15.06
CA SER A 240 -1.79 18.34 -16.53
C SER A 240 -3.08 17.69 -17.04
N ALA A 241 -3.47 16.54 -16.51
CA ALA A 241 -4.69 15.83 -16.89
C ALA A 241 -5.97 16.63 -16.59
N ARG A 242 -6.02 17.37 -15.49
CA ARG A 242 -7.14 18.30 -15.18
C ARG A 242 -7.34 19.35 -16.25
N HIS A 243 -6.26 19.85 -16.83
CA HIS A 243 -6.31 20.90 -17.86
C HIS A 243 -6.56 20.35 -19.26
N SER A 244 -6.27 19.06 -19.51
CA SER A 244 -6.49 18.44 -20.82
C SER A 244 -7.93 17.98 -21.07
N GLY A 245 -8.70 17.70 -20.02
CA GLY A 245 -10.11 17.27 -20.10
C GLY A 245 -11.10 18.31 -20.65
N THR A 246 -10.62 19.49 -21.10
CA THR A 246 -11.44 20.58 -21.64
C THR A 246 -11.28 20.77 -23.15
N ARG A 247 -10.72 19.80 -23.89
CA ARG A 247 -10.40 19.95 -25.30
C ARG A 247 -11.29 19.14 -26.24
N SER A 248 -12.53 19.58 -26.44
CA SER A 248 -13.19 19.45 -27.75
C SER A 248 -14.31 20.48 -27.87
N ASN A 249 -14.25 21.29 -28.91
CA ASN A 249 -15.28 22.27 -29.25
C ASN A 249 -16.37 21.67 -30.18
N GLU A 250 -16.65 20.37 -30.10
CA GLU A 250 -17.65 19.67 -30.88
C GLU A 250 -18.92 19.45 -30.06
N SER A 251 -20.03 20.07 -30.50
CA SER A 251 -21.27 20.17 -29.70
C SER A 251 -21.94 18.82 -29.37
N GLY A 252 -21.69 17.78 -30.16
CA GLY A 252 -22.19 16.41 -29.92
C GLY A 252 -21.44 15.72 -28.79
N TYR A 253 -20.13 15.72 -28.85
CA TYR A 253 -19.25 15.12 -27.88
C TYR A 253 -19.45 15.69 -26.45
N GLU A 254 -19.65 17.01 -26.31
CA GLU A 254 -19.93 17.65 -25.02
C GLU A 254 -21.20 17.11 -24.35
N GLN A 255 -22.25 16.84 -25.17
CA GLN A 255 -23.52 16.30 -24.66
C GLN A 255 -23.36 14.83 -24.21
N ASP A 256 -22.61 14.04 -24.95
CA ASP A 256 -22.35 12.65 -24.64
C ASP A 256 -21.44 12.54 -23.42
N LEU A 257 -20.38 13.36 -23.34
CA LEU A 257 -19.52 13.44 -22.16
C LEU A 257 -20.29 13.86 -20.91
N LYS A 258 -21.22 14.82 -21.04
CA LYS A 258 -22.12 15.17 -19.93
C LYS A 258 -23.00 14.00 -19.52
N ALA A 259 -23.58 13.28 -20.49
CA ALA A 259 -24.40 12.11 -20.21
C ALA A 259 -23.60 11.01 -19.52
N PHE A 260 -22.34 10.81 -19.91
CA PHE A 260 -21.42 9.90 -19.25
C PHE A 260 -21.21 10.27 -17.77
N TYR A 261 -20.93 11.54 -17.45
CA TYR A 261 -20.80 11.98 -16.05
C TYR A 261 -22.11 11.85 -15.26
N ASP A 262 -23.27 12.14 -15.89
CA ASP A 262 -24.57 11.94 -15.28
C ASP A 262 -24.81 10.45 -14.93
N GLY A 263 -24.38 9.53 -15.80
CA GLY A 263 -24.43 8.08 -15.58
C GLY A 263 -23.45 7.63 -14.49
N LEU A 264 -22.23 8.16 -14.48
CA LEU A 264 -21.21 7.89 -13.47
C LEU A 264 -21.65 8.41 -12.09
N GLY A 265 -22.46 9.47 -12.05
CA GLY A 265 -22.98 10.07 -10.83
C GLY A 265 -21.95 10.88 -10.06
N ILE A 266 -20.93 11.40 -10.76
CA ILE A 266 -19.84 12.23 -10.21
C ILE A 266 -19.74 13.52 -11.04
N ALA A 267 -19.62 14.65 -10.36
CA ALA A 267 -19.50 15.96 -11.00
C ALA A 267 -18.18 16.05 -11.80
N PRO A 268 -18.19 16.60 -13.03
CA PRO A 268 -17.03 16.62 -13.92
C PRO A 268 -15.77 17.25 -13.30
N GLU A 269 -15.93 18.29 -12.47
CA GLU A 269 -14.86 18.99 -11.78
C GLU A 269 -14.14 18.13 -10.71
N LYS A 270 -14.75 17.02 -10.32
CA LYS A 270 -14.18 16.03 -9.40
C LYS A 270 -13.57 14.83 -10.12
N VAL A 271 -13.53 14.82 -11.46
CA VAL A 271 -12.98 13.72 -12.26
C VAL A 271 -11.68 14.15 -12.92
N ILE A 272 -10.66 13.32 -12.77
CA ILE A 272 -9.39 13.38 -13.51
C ILE A 272 -9.38 12.19 -14.46
N ILE A 273 -9.05 12.42 -15.74
CA ILE A 273 -8.93 11.36 -16.73
C ILE A 273 -7.45 11.26 -17.13
N GLU A 274 -6.81 10.13 -16.84
CA GLU A 274 -5.43 9.88 -17.29
C GLU A 274 -5.36 9.86 -18.81
N GLU A 275 -4.21 10.24 -19.40
CA GLU A 275 -4.04 10.44 -20.84
C GLU A 275 -4.53 9.25 -21.69
N ASN A 276 -4.12 8.05 -21.32
CA ASN A 276 -4.55 6.83 -22.04
C ASN A 276 -6.04 6.55 -21.88
N ALA A 277 -6.60 6.79 -20.68
CA ALA A 277 -8.03 6.64 -20.42
C ALA A 277 -8.85 7.69 -21.20
N SER A 278 -8.30 8.89 -21.36
CA SER A 278 -8.92 9.94 -22.16
C SER A 278 -9.06 9.52 -23.64
N THR A 279 -8.02 8.93 -24.21
CA THR A 279 -8.06 8.41 -25.59
C THR A 279 -9.15 7.34 -25.73
N ILE A 280 -9.19 6.37 -24.83
CA ILE A 280 -10.22 5.31 -24.84
C ILE A 280 -11.63 5.90 -24.71
N LEU A 281 -11.85 6.82 -23.78
CA LEU A 281 -13.17 7.43 -23.57
C LEU A 281 -13.60 8.22 -24.83
N VAL A 282 -12.69 8.99 -25.44
CA VAL A 282 -12.96 9.72 -26.68
C VAL A 282 -13.32 8.75 -27.81
N ASP A 283 -12.55 7.68 -27.99
CA ASP A 283 -12.81 6.69 -29.05
C ASP A 283 -14.17 6.00 -28.83
N MET A 284 -14.48 5.58 -27.58
CA MET A 284 -15.76 4.96 -27.26
C MET A 284 -16.96 5.89 -27.51
N LEU A 285 -16.87 7.16 -27.12
CA LEU A 285 -17.95 8.14 -27.34
C LEU A 285 -18.07 8.54 -28.81
N SER A 286 -16.96 8.67 -29.52
CA SER A 286 -16.94 8.97 -30.97
C SER A 286 -17.54 7.82 -31.77
N CYS A 287 -17.26 6.57 -31.45
CA CYS A 287 -17.88 5.40 -32.07
C CYS A 287 -19.42 5.43 -31.89
N ALA A 288 -19.89 5.77 -30.69
CA ALA A 288 -21.32 5.91 -30.41
C ALA A 288 -21.98 7.03 -31.24
N GLU A 289 -21.33 8.20 -31.40
CA GLU A 289 -21.79 9.31 -32.20
C GLU A 289 -21.87 8.96 -33.69
N LEU A 290 -20.88 8.21 -34.22
CA LEU A 290 -20.86 7.74 -35.58
C LEU A 290 -21.83 6.58 -35.86
N GLY A 291 -22.49 6.06 -34.85
CA GLY A 291 -23.48 4.97 -34.97
C GLY A 291 -22.83 3.60 -35.10
N TYR A 292 -21.57 3.45 -34.72
CA TYR A 292 -20.92 2.13 -34.57
C TYR A 292 -21.33 1.45 -33.27
N ASN A 293 -21.41 0.12 -33.31
CA ASN A 293 -21.83 -0.69 -32.15
C ASN A 293 -20.67 -1.04 -31.20
N ASP A 294 -19.52 -0.45 -31.38
CA ASP A 294 -18.28 -0.86 -30.66
C ASP A 294 -18.39 -0.61 -29.16
N LEU A 295 -18.92 0.56 -28.74
CA LEU A 295 -19.18 0.85 -27.34
C LEU A 295 -20.16 -0.18 -26.72
N ILE A 296 -21.26 -0.45 -27.40
CA ILE A 296 -22.24 -1.46 -26.93
C ILE A 296 -21.59 -2.83 -26.86
N SER A 297 -20.81 -3.22 -27.85
CA SER A 297 -20.07 -4.49 -27.88
C SER A 297 -19.13 -4.65 -26.68
N VAL A 298 -18.43 -3.58 -26.27
CA VAL A 298 -17.57 -3.57 -25.07
C VAL A 298 -18.41 -3.83 -23.82
N LEU A 299 -19.55 -3.14 -23.67
CA LEU A 299 -20.43 -3.29 -22.53
C LEU A 299 -21.07 -4.69 -22.49
N GLU A 300 -21.49 -5.21 -23.62
CA GLU A 300 -22.06 -6.57 -23.75
C GLU A 300 -21.02 -7.65 -23.40
N CYS A 301 -19.80 -7.53 -23.88
CA CYS A 301 -18.71 -8.42 -23.52
C CYS A 301 -18.39 -8.38 -22.01
N GLY A 302 -18.42 -7.18 -21.42
CA GLY A 302 -18.25 -6.99 -19.97
C GLY A 302 -19.36 -7.68 -19.16
N ILE A 303 -20.64 -7.57 -19.61
CA ILE A 303 -21.76 -8.29 -18.99
C ILE A 303 -21.65 -9.80 -19.20
N ALA A 304 -21.28 -10.23 -20.41
CA ALA A 304 -21.14 -11.65 -20.72
C ALA A 304 -20.09 -12.33 -19.83
N ALA A 305 -19.05 -11.59 -19.41
CA ALA A 305 -18.06 -12.10 -18.47
C ALA A 305 -18.67 -12.47 -17.10
N ASP A 306 -19.74 -11.80 -16.68
CA ASP A 306 -20.44 -12.11 -15.43
C ASP A 306 -21.17 -13.47 -15.46
N LEU A 307 -21.33 -14.09 -16.63
CA LEU A 307 -21.90 -15.43 -16.74
C LEU A 307 -21.10 -16.49 -15.94
N ALA A 308 -19.78 -16.28 -15.78
CA ALA A 308 -18.95 -17.13 -14.95
C ALA A 308 -19.27 -17.06 -13.44
N LEU A 309 -20.02 -16.02 -13.01
CA LEU A 309 -20.51 -15.86 -11.63
C LEU A 309 -21.90 -16.46 -11.42
N ALA A 310 -22.62 -16.78 -12.50
CA ALA A 310 -23.98 -17.27 -12.48
C ALA A 310 -24.15 -18.70 -13.01
N SER A 311 -23.11 -19.28 -13.64
CA SER A 311 -23.17 -20.57 -14.31
C SER A 311 -21.93 -21.40 -14.04
N GLN A 312 -22.11 -22.60 -13.47
CA GLN A 312 -21.06 -23.58 -13.27
C GLN A 312 -20.45 -24.00 -14.62
N THR A 313 -21.31 -24.22 -15.64
CA THR A 313 -20.86 -24.59 -16.99
C THR A 313 -19.95 -23.50 -17.60
N ALA A 314 -20.33 -22.22 -17.44
CA ALA A 314 -19.52 -21.10 -17.94
C ALA A 314 -18.18 -20.99 -17.21
N LYS A 315 -18.18 -21.17 -15.89
CA LYS A 315 -16.98 -21.19 -15.06
C LYS A 315 -16.03 -22.34 -15.42
N GLU A 316 -16.57 -23.56 -15.56
CA GLU A 316 -15.77 -24.72 -15.94
C GLU A 316 -15.16 -24.57 -17.33
N LYS A 317 -15.93 -24.05 -18.29
CA LYS A 317 -15.43 -23.78 -19.63
C LYS A 317 -14.35 -22.70 -19.66
N LEU A 318 -14.41 -21.70 -18.79
CA LEU A 318 -13.35 -20.70 -18.63
C LEU A 318 -12.06 -21.34 -18.09
N ASN A 319 -12.17 -22.35 -17.22
CA ASN A 319 -11.04 -22.99 -16.53
C ASN A 319 -10.40 -24.15 -17.31
N THR A 320 -11.10 -24.78 -18.28
CA THR A 320 -10.60 -25.99 -18.98
C THR A 320 -9.43 -25.71 -19.92
N ASP A 321 -9.21 -24.47 -20.28
CA ASP A 321 -8.23 -24.10 -21.30
C ASP A 321 -6.97 -23.40 -20.72
N SER A 322 -6.86 -23.24 -19.39
CA SER A 322 -5.69 -22.66 -18.75
C SER A 322 -4.90 -23.72 -17.97
N ASP A 323 -3.55 -23.67 -18.04
CA ASP A 323 -2.67 -24.40 -17.13
C ASP A 323 -3.03 -24.03 -15.69
N SER A 324 -3.95 -24.79 -15.13
CA SER A 324 -4.48 -24.89 -13.77
C SER A 324 -3.99 -23.85 -12.75
N ASN A 325 -4.89 -23.24 -12.07
CA ASN A 325 -4.82 -22.33 -10.90
C ASN A 325 -4.81 -20.82 -11.17
N TYR A 326 -4.54 -20.33 -12.38
CA TYR A 326 -4.47 -18.88 -12.61
C TYR A 326 -5.84 -18.21 -12.48
N ASP A 327 -6.89 -18.79 -13.03
CA ASP A 327 -8.21 -18.15 -13.06
C ASP A 327 -8.93 -18.21 -11.71
N GLN A 328 -8.77 -19.29 -10.96
CA GLN A 328 -9.25 -19.37 -9.57
C GLN A 328 -8.45 -18.43 -8.66
N TYR A 329 -7.16 -18.29 -8.90
CA TYR A 329 -6.29 -17.35 -8.18
C TYR A 329 -6.62 -15.89 -8.53
N ALA A 330 -6.79 -15.57 -9.82
CA ALA A 330 -7.14 -14.22 -10.28
C ALA A 330 -8.52 -13.78 -9.74
N LEU A 331 -9.52 -14.66 -9.82
CA LEU A 331 -10.86 -14.39 -9.31
C LEU A 331 -10.88 -14.30 -7.77
N THR A 332 -10.10 -15.12 -7.08
CA THR A 332 -9.93 -15.06 -5.63
C THR A 332 -9.28 -13.75 -5.18
N ASN A 333 -8.24 -13.31 -5.87
CA ASN A 333 -7.57 -12.03 -5.59
C ASN A 333 -8.50 -10.85 -5.90
N TRP A 334 -9.24 -10.93 -7.02
CA TRP A 334 -10.18 -9.90 -7.38
C TRP A 334 -11.31 -9.75 -6.36
N ILE A 335 -11.86 -10.85 -5.83
CA ILE A 335 -12.83 -10.83 -4.72
C ILE A 335 -12.18 -10.27 -3.45
N GLY A 336 -10.95 -10.68 -3.13
CA GLY A 336 -10.20 -10.19 -1.97
C GLY A 336 -10.05 -8.68 -2.00
N ASN A 337 -9.60 -8.13 -3.11
CA ASN A 337 -9.43 -6.68 -3.30
C ASN A 337 -10.75 -5.90 -3.19
N LYS A 338 -11.89 -6.52 -3.50
CA LYS A 338 -13.21 -5.91 -3.32
C LYS A 338 -13.69 -5.90 -1.86
N LEU A 339 -13.11 -6.76 -1.02
CA LEU A 339 -13.43 -6.89 0.40
C LEU A 339 -12.41 -6.25 1.33
N ASP A 340 -11.31 -5.68 0.81
CA ASP A 340 -10.20 -5.18 1.62
C ASP A 340 -10.67 -4.25 2.75
N TYR A 341 -11.59 -3.34 2.46
CA TYR A 341 -12.13 -2.43 3.46
C TYR A 341 -12.92 -3.15 4.57
N THR A 342 -13.75 -4.11 4.21
CA THR A 342 -14.53 -4.93 5.16
C THR A 342 -13.63 -5.84 5.99
N ILE A 343 -12.60 -6.41 5.37
CA ILE A 343 -11.58 -7.22 6.03
C ILE A 343 -10.80 -6.36 7.01
N ALA A 344 -10.40 -5.15 6.62
CA ALA A 344 -9.70 -4.21 7.49
C ALA A 344 -10.54 -3.85 8.71
N LYS A 345 -11.85 -3.60 8.53
CA LYS A 345 -12.75 -3.35 9.66
C LYS A 345 -12.79 -4.53 10.62
N THR A 346 -13.05 -5.74 10.12
CA THR A 346 -13.14 -6.95 10.93
C THR A 346 -11.83 -7.22 11.70
N PHE A 347 -10.70 -7.00 11.03
CA PHE A 347 -9.38 -7.14 11.65
C PHE A 347 -9.19 -6.13 12.79
N CYS A 348 -9.43 -4.85 12.53
CA CYS A 348 -9.22 -3.80 13.51
C CYS A 348 -10.16 -3.94 14.70
N ASP A 349 -11.43 -4.28 14.48
CA ASP A 349 -12.40 -4.52 15.56
C ASP A 349 -11.99 -5.72 16.44
N THR A 350 -11.29 -6.70 15.88
CA THR A 350 -10.85 -7.90 16.60
C THR A 350 -9.56 -7.67 17.40
N TYR A 351 -8.58 -6.96 16.83
CA TYR A 351 -7.23 -6.92 17.40
C TYR A 351 -6.80 -5.57 17.96
N ILE A 352 -7.51 -4.48 17.65
CA ILE A 352 -7.14 -3.13 18.07
C ILE A 352 -8.19 -2.56 19.03
N THR A 353 -7.89 -2.60 20.32
CA THR A 353 -8.80 -1.96 21.31
C THR A 353 -8.71 -0.43 21.22
N PRO A 354 -9.79 0.30 21.55
CA PRO A 354 -9.76 1.76 21.59
C PRO A 354 -8.67 2.33 22.50
N SER A 355 -8.42 1.70 23.66
CA SER A 355 -7.36 2.11 24.58
C SER A 355 -5.96 1.92 23.99
N TYR A 356 -5.73 0.82 23.27
CA TYR A 356 -4.47 0.56 22.59
C TYR A 356 -4.23 1.54 21.46
N LYS A 357 -5.26 1.80 20.63
CA LYS A 357 -5.20 2.82 19.58
C LYS A 357 -4.87 4.19 20.17
N GLN A 358 -5.51 4.58 21.27
CA GLN A 358 -5.24 5.86 21.92
C GLN A 358 -3.81 5.95 22.46
N LYS A 359 -3.29 4.90 23.11
CA LYS A 359 -1.90 4.82 23.57
C LYS A 359 -0.90 5.08 22.43
N MET A 360 -1.13 4.51 21.23
CA MET A 360 -0.26 4.76 20.08
C MET A 360 -0.39 6.18 19.55
N LYS A 361 -1.60 6.76 19.53
CA LYS A 361 -1.81 8.18 19.21
C LYS A 361 -1.09 9.11 20.19
N ASP A 362 -1.18 8.85 21.48
CA ASP A 362 -0.49 9.64 22.51
C ASP A 362 1.04 9.60 22.35
N LEU A 363 1.59 8.42 22.03
CA LEU A 363 3.01 8.26 21.74
C LEU A 363 3.43 9.07 20.49
N MET A 364 2.63 9.09 19.45
CA MET A 364 2.90 9.91 18.26
C MET A 364 2.86 11.42 18.57
N GLU A 365 1.97 11.85 19.46
CA GLU A 365 1.94 13.25 19.92
C GLU A 365 3.17 13.61 20.75
N ASP A 366 3.70 12.68 21.55
CA ASP A 366 4.96 12.91 22.28
C ASP A 366 6.15 13.02 21.31
N LEU A 367 6.21 12.16 20.27
CA LEU A 367 7.21 12.30 19.19
C LEU A 367 7.10 13.65 18.46
N ARG A 368 5.88 14.10 18.17
CA ARG A 368 5.63 15.44 17.57
C ARG A 368 6.19 16.56 18.43
N LYS A 369 5.96 16.53 19.73
CA LYS A 369 6.49 17.54 20.68
C LYS A 369 8.02 17.56 20.67
N THR A 370 8.64 16.37 20.72
CA THR A 370 10.09 16.23 20.67
C THR A 370 10.64 16.77 19.34
N PHE A 371 10.03 16.42 18.21
CA PHE A 371 10.50 16.88 16.91
C PHE A 371 10.34 18.40 16.76
N LYS A 372 9.24 18.96 17.24
CA LYS A 372 9.07 20.43 17.29
C LYS A 372 10.20 21.10 18.08
N SER A 373 10.52 20.59 19.27
CA SER A 373 11.62 21.12 20.08
C SER A 373 12.97 21.03 19.36
N ARG A 374 13.22 19.92 18.62
CA ARG A 374 14.43 19.78 17.82
C ARG A 374 14.51 20.81 16.70
N ILE A 375 13.43 21.00 15.93
CA ILE A 375 13.36 22.03 14.86
C ILE A 375 13.62 23.43 15.43
N GLU A 376 13.02 23.78 16.57
CA GLU A 376 13.23 25.07 17.24
C GLU A 376 14.71 25.33 17.57
N ASN A 377 15.45 24.29 17.90
CA ASN A 377 16.86 24.37 18.32
C ASN A 377 17.88 24.16 17.18
N LEU A 378 17.45 23.92 15.93
CA LEU A 378 18.40 23.82 14.80
C LEU A 378 19.16 25.13 14.60
N ASP A 379 20.47 25.04 14.46
CA ASP A 379 21.35 26.21 14.27
C ASP A 379 21.52 26.63 12.80
N TRP A 380 21.22 25.73 11.87
CA TRP A 380 21.43 25.92 10.44
C TRP A 380 20.23 26.45 9.67
N MET A 381 19.04 26.32 10.24
CA MET A 381 17.76 26.70 9.61
C MET A 381 17.31 28.09 10.05
N SER A 382 16.89 28.92 9.09
CA SER A 382 16.35 30.26 9.35
C SER A 382 15.03 30.19 10.12
N SER A 383 14.69 31.30 10.81
CA SER A 383 13.42 31.39 11.56
C SER A 383 12.19 31.22 10.67
N THR A 384 12.25 31.67 9.42
CA THR A 384 11.15 31.51 8.45
C THR A 384 10.91 30.04 8.12
N THR A 385 11.95 29.29 7.74
CA THR A 385 11.81 27.87 7.42
C THR A 385 11.45 27.04 8.65
N LYS A 386 12.01 27.38 9.84
CA LYS A 386 11.60 26.75 11.11
C LYS A 386 10.11 26.89 11.36
N GLN A 387 9.56 28.10 11.21
CA GLN A 387 8.14 28.32 11.45
C GLN A 387 7.28 27.51 10.48
N ASN A 388 7.62 27.51 9.18
CA ASN A 388 6.92 26.71 8.18
C ASN A 388 6.99 25.20 8.50
N ALA A 389 8.16 24.71 8.92
CA ALA A 389 8.34 23.32 9.32
C ALA A 389 7.51 22.96 10.56
N ILE A 390 7.46 23.84 11.56
CA ILE A 390 6.65 23.66 12.77
C ILE A 390 5.16 23.66 12.42
N ASP A 391 4.72 24.57 11.55
CA ASP A 391 3.33 24.63 11.12
C ASP A 391 2.93 23.37 10.36
N LYS A 392 3.81 22.85 9.48
CA LYS A 392 3.60 21.58 8.78
C LYS A 392 3.50 20.40 9.75
N LEU A 393 4.42 20.32 10.71
CA LEU A 393 4.44 19.29 11.74
C LEU A 393 3.18 19.33 12.62
N GLN A 394 2.72 20.53 13.02
CA GLN A 394 1.54 20.70 13.86
C GLN A 394 0.23 20.33 13.14
N LYS A 395 0.14 20.60 11.83
CA LYS A 395 -1.02 20.25 11.02
C LYS A 395 -1.00 18.81 10.48
N MET A 396 0.08 18.08 10.68
CA MET A 396 0.19 16.68 10.29
C MET A 396 -0.81 15.83 11.08
N THR A 397 -1.58 14.97 10.40
CA THR A 397 -2.57 14.10 11.04
C THR A 397 -2.05 12.67 11.19
N PHE A 398 -2.50 11.98 12.26
CA PHE A 398 -2.05 10.64 12.59
C PHE A 398 -3.22 9.66 12.58
N HIS A 399 -3.16 8.68 11.69
CA HIS A 399 -4.11 7.58 11.61
C HIS A 399 -3.45 6.31 12.12
N VAL A 400 -4.03 5.72 13.16
CA VAL A 400 -3.50 4.48 13.76
C VAL A 400 -4.47 3.35 13.50
N ALA A 401 -4.01 2.36 12.79
CA ALA A 401 -4.67 1.11 12.45
C ALA A 401 -5.97 1.23 11.66
N SER A 402 -6.87 2.13 12.03
CA SER A 402 -8.22 2.20 11.47
C SER A 402 -8.70 3.63 11.33
N PRO A 403 -9.70 3.90 10.47
CA PRO A 403 -10.45 5.15 10.51
C PRO A 403 -11.02 5.38 11.92
N ASP A 404 -11.30 6.62 12.27
CA ASP A 404 -12.02 6.91 13.50
C ASP A 404 -13.51 6.57 13.37
N THR A 405 -14.05 6.69 12.17
CA THR A 405 -15.40 6.23 11.80
C THR A 405 -15.35 5.48 10.47
N TRP A 406 -15.88 4.26 10.44
CA TRP A 406 -15.94 3.46 9.23
C TRP A 406 -17.04 3.96 8.30
N CYS A 407 -16.72 4.16 7.01
CA CYS A 407 -17.68 4.49 5.96
C CYS A 407 -18.61 3.29 5.71
N GLN A 408 -19.90 3.46 5.96
CA GLN A 408 -20.87 2.35 5.87
C GLN A 408 -21.09 1.89 4.43
N GLU A 409 -20.96 2.76 3.46
CA GLU A 409 -21.06 2.46 2.02
C GLU A 409 -20.04 1.40 1.58
N GLY A 410 -18.85 1.35 2.24
CA GLY A 410 -17.80 0.37 1.97
C GLY A 410 -17.99 -0.99 2.67
N ILE A 411 -19.08 -1.19 3.42
CA ILE A 411 -19.32 -2.40 4.22
C ILE A 411 -20.63 -3.06 3.77
N PRO A 412 -20.66 -3.71 2.60
CA PRO A 412 -21.87 -4.33 2.08
C PRO A 412 -22.30 -5.52 2.94
N GLN A 413 -23.61 -5.69 3.09
CA GLN A 413 -24.18 -6.86 3.74
C GLN A 413 -24.45 -7.92 2.65
N LEU A 414 -23.57 -8.92 2.55
CA LEU A 414 -23.71 -10.00 1.59
C LEU A 414 -24.78 -10.98 2.07
N GLU A 415 -25.69 -11.36 1.17
CA GLU A 415 -26.80 -12.25 1.50
C GLU A 415 -26.44 -13.73 1.36
N GLY A 416 -25.39 -14.08 0.57
CA GLY A 416 -24.94 -15.45 0.32
C GLY A 416 -25.95 -16.30 -0.43
N LYS A 417 -26.90 -15.69 -1.15
CA LYS A 417 -27.93 -16.40 -1.92
C LYS A 417 -27.53 -16.59 -3.38
N SER A 418 -26.86 -15.61 -3.96
CA SER A 418 -26.38 -15.62 -5.33
C SER A 418 -24.99 -14.97 -5.39
N LEU A 419 -24.01 -15.74 -5.90
CA LEU A 419 -22.66 -15.21 -6.08
C LEU A 419 -22.65 -13.98 -6.99
N TYR A 420 -23.46 -13.99 -8.05
CA TYR A 420 -23.58 -12.87 -8.98
C TYR A 420 -24.08 -11.60 -8.27
N GLU A 421 -25.13 -11.72 -7.46
CA GLU A 421 -25.69 -10.57 -6.74
C GLU A 421 -24.75 -10.02 -5.67
N ASP A 422 -24.12 -10.90 -4.89
CA ASP A 422 -23.12 -10.49 -3.90
C ASP A 422 -21.93 -9.76 -4.57
N MET A 423 -21.52 -10.21 -5.76
CA MET A 423 -20.46 -9.56 -6.52
C MET A 423 -20.87 -8.19 -7.08
N LEU A 424 -22.12 -8.04 -7.54
CA LEU A 424 -22.64 -6.72 -7.93
C LEU A 424 -22.69 -5.76 -6.74
N LEU A 425 -23.12 -6.24 -5.58
CA LEU A 425 -23.19 -5.46 -4.36
C LEU A 425 -21.78 -4.99 -3.91
N LEU A 426 -20.79 -5.88 -3.98
CA LEU A 426 -19.39 -5.55 -3.69
C LEU A 426 -18.81 -4.49 -4.65
N ARG A 427 -19.08 -4.63 -5.94
CA ARG A 427 -18.64 -3.66 -6.94
C ARG A 427 -19.25 -2.28 -6.69
N LYS A 428 -20.57 -2.26 -6.49
CA LYS A 428 -21.31 -1.04 -6.21
C LYS A 428 -20.83 -0.36 -4.91
N SER A 429 -20.60 -1.14 -3.86
CA SER A 429 -20.17 -0.58 -2.56
C SER A 429 -18.85 0.17 -2.66
N GLN A 430 -17.91 -0.27 -3.47
CA GLN A 430 -16.65 0.45 -3.69
C GLN A 430 -16.87 1.79 -4.40
N HIS A 431 -17.73 1.83 -5.41
CA HIS A 431 -18.06 3.09 -6.08
C HIS A 431 -18.81 4.05 -5.14
N ASP A 432 -19.79 3.55 -4.40
CA ASP A 432 -20.55 4.36 -3.44
C ASP A 432 -19.65 4.94 -2.35
N MET A 433 -18.69 4.15 -1.88
CA MET A 433 -17.70 4.64 -0.92
C MET A 433 -16.77 5.69 -1.53
N ARG A 434 -16.27 5.49 -2.78
CA ARG A 434 -15.49 6.51 -3.48
C ARG A 434 -16.25 7.81 -3.58
N ARG A 435 -17.51 7.74 -3.97
CA ARG A 435 -18.39 8.90 -4.07
C ARG A 435 -18.60 9.57 -2.70
N ALA A 436 -18.81 8.79 -1.64
CA ALA A 436 -18.98 9.34 -0.29
C ALA A 436 -17.73 10.06 0.23
N LEU A 437 -16.53 9.64 -0.22
CA LEU A 437 -15.26 10.27 0.15
C LEU A 437 -14.95 11.54 -0.64
N LEU A 438 -15.49 11.74 -1.85
CA LEU A 438 -15.19 12.90 -2.69
C LEU A 438 -15.48 14.26 -2.03
N ASP A 439 -16.47 14.30 -1.15
CA ASP A 439 -16.87 15.51 -0.43
C ASP A 439 -16.23 15.60 0.98
N LYS A 440 -15.32 14.67 1.31
CA LYS A 440 -14.61 14.63 2.58
C LYS A 440 -13.22 15.22 2.44
N HIS A 441 -12.62 15.55 3.59
CA HIS A 441 -11.25 16.04 3.60
C HIS A 441 -10.26 14.85 3.67
N PRO A 442 -9.27 14.75 2.76
CA PRO A 442 -8.32 13.64 2.74
C PRO A 442 -7.56 13.41 4.06
N LYS A 443 -7.25 14.49 4.79
CA LYS A 443 -6.60 14.41 6.10
C LYS A 443 -7.40 13.61 7.13
N ASP A 444 -8.73 13.67 7.06
CA ASP A 444 -9.61 13.00 8.03
C ASP A 444 -9.90 11.56 7.61
N GLU A 445 -9.85 11.27 6.32
CA GLU A 445 -10.26 10.00 5.73
C GLU A 445 -9.12 9.16 5.16
N LEU A 446 -7.85 9.48 5.48
CA LEU A 446 -6.70 8.78 4.91
C LEU A 446 -6.77 7.26 5.09
N ALA A 447 -7.15 6.76 6.27
CA ALA A 447 -7.23 5.32 6.50
C ALA A 447 -8.36 4.67 5.70
N SER A 448 -9.52 5.34 5.56
CA SER A 448 -10.63 4.89 4.73
C SER A 448 -10.23 4.82 3.26
N PHE A 449 -9.59 5.87 2.77
CA PHE A 449 -9.07 5.97 1.41
C PHE A 449 -8.01 4.88 1.12
N ALA A 450 -7.05 4.69 2.00
CA ALA A 450 -5.96 3.74 1.82
C ALA A 450 -6.47 2.29 1.71
N TYR A 451 -7.38 1.89 2.60
CA TYR A 451 -7.98 0.55 2.54
C TYR A 451 -8.91 0.36 1.34
N LEU A 452 -9.59 1.42 0.89
CA LEU A 452 -10.42 1.38 -0.32
C LEU A 452 -9.57 1.20 -1.58
N GLU A 453 -8.42 1.88 -1.65
CA GLU A 453 -7.56 1.90 -2.85
C GLU A 453 -6.42 0.87 -2.79
N GLY A 454 -6.58 -0.18 -1.97
CA GLY A 454 -5.80 -1.41 -2.08
C GLY A 454 -4.61 -1.52 -1.12
N ILE A 455 -4.54 -0.70 -0.06
CA ILE A 455 -3.62 -0.98 1.03
C ILE A 455 -4.26 -2.05 1.92
N SER A 456 -3.74 -3.26 1.88
CA SER A 456 -4.26 -4.35 2.68
C SER A 456 -3.90 -4.19 4.16
N VAL A 457 -4.85 -4.50 5.03
CA VAL A 457 -4.62 -4.60 6.48
C VAL A 457 -3.55 -5.65 6.86
N SER A 458 -3.29 -6.61 5.96
CA SER A 458 -2.22 -7.60 6.13
C SER A 458 -0.82 -7.03 5.88
N THR A 459 -0.71 -5.83 5.32
CA THR A 459 0.58 -5.19 5.06
C THR A 459 1.29 -4.87 6.38
N LEU A 460 2.56 -5.25 6.46
CA LEU A 460 3.46 -4.89 7.56
C LEU A 460 4.19 -3.61 7.17
N ASN A 461 3.57 -2.47 7.41
CA ASN A 461 4.19 -1.18 7.09
C ASN A 461 3.52 -0.02 7.84
N ALA A 462 4.11 1.17 7.67
CA ALA A 462 3.56 2.47 7.96
C ALA A 462 3.80 3.38 6.75
N PHE A 463 3.08 4.49 6.65
CA PHE A 463 3.19 5.39 5.50
C PHE A 463 2.99 6.84 5.91
N TYR A 464 3.80 7.73 5.35
CA TYR A 464 3.49 9.15 5.25
C TYR A 464 2.95 9.47 3.85
N PHE A 465 1.85 10.20 3.78
CA PHE A 465 1.21 10.63 2.53
C PHE A 465 1.39 12.14 2.38
N SER A 466 2.33 12.54 1.53
CA SER A 466 2.69 13.94 1.30
C SER A 466 1.51 14.82 0.89
N PRO A 467 0.59 14.41 -0.03
CA PRO A 467 -0.54 15.24 -0.44
C PRO A 467 -1.62 15.44 0.62
N CYS A 468 -1.60 14.64 1.67
CA CYS A 468 -2.51 14.78 2.82
C CYS A 468 -1.80 15.38 4.03
N ASN A 469 -0.48 15.47 4.02
CA ASN A 469 0.34 15.75 5.21
C ASN A 469 -0.11 14.88 6.40
N SER A 470 -0.19 13.57 6.19
CA SER A 470 -0.79 12.63 7.13
C SER A 470 -0.04 11.31 7.17
N LEU A 471 -0.07 10.65 8.32
CA LEU A 471 0.52 9.33 8.52
C LEU A 471 -0.56 8.26 8.68
N LEU A 472 -0.30 7.08 8.15
CA LEU A 472 -1.05 5.86 8.42
C LEU A 472 -0.13 4.78 8.99
N ILE A 473 -0.35 4.42 10.24
CA ILE A 473 0.31 3.29 10.89
C ILE A 473 -0.60 2.07 10.76
N LEU A 474 -0.20 1.09 9.97
CA LEU A 474 -0.99 -0.13 9.78
C LEU A 474 -1.02 -1.01 11.03
N PRO A 475 -2.09 -1.78 11.27
CA PRO A 475 -2.29 -2.47 12.56
C PRO A 475 -1.23 -3.53 12.85
N ASN A 476 -0.71 -4.22 11.84
CA ASN A 476 0.22 -5.33 12.09
C ASN A 476 1.60 -4.88 12.55
N ILE A 477 2.04 -3.64 12.23
CA ILE A 477 3.34 -3.12 12.70
C ILE A 477 3.34 -2.76 14.19
N ILE A 478 2.15 -2.54 14.79
CA ILE A 478 2.01 -2.22 16.21
C ILE A 478 1.62 -3.44 17.06
N LEU A 479 1.48 -4.62 16.47
CA LEU A 479 1.15 -5.88 17.14
C LEU A 479 2.38 -6.79 17.24
N LYS A 480 2.28 -7.89 18.02
CA LYS A 480 3.33 -8.93 18.06
C LYS A 480 3.74 -9.35 16.65
N PRO A 481 5.03 -9.62 16.39
CA PRO A 481 6.15 -9.70 17.33
C PRO A 481 6.83 -8.36 17.65
N PHE A 482 6.40 -7.25 17.03
CA PHE A 482 7.06 -5.95 17.20
C PHE A 482 6.84 -5.40 18.61
N TYR A 483 5.60 -5.41 19.09
CA TYR A 483 5.29 -4.98 20.45
C TYR A 483 3.98 -5.60 20.98
N ASP A 484 3.90 -5.75 22.30
CA ASP A 484 2.67 -5.87 23.09
C ASP A 484 2.86 -5.24 24.49
N GLU A 485 1.74 -5.08 25.20
CA GLU A 485 1.76 -4.37 26.49
C GLU A 485 2.54 -5.08 27.62
N SER A 486 2.93 -6.35 27.43
CA SER A 486 3.81 -7.07 28.34
C SER A 486 5.30 -6.79 28.13
N GLU A 487 5.66 -6.18 26.99
CA GLU A 487 7.02 -5.83 26.62
C GLU A 487 7.54 -4.59 27.34
N SER A 488 8.86 -4.44 27.37
CA SER A 488 9.50 -3.28 28.01
C SER A 488 9.18 -1.96 27.31
N GLU A 489 9.20 -0.85 28.04
CA GLU A 489 9.05 0.49 27.44
C GLU A 489 10.15 0.78 26.42
N ALA A 490 11.38 0.30 26.62
CA ALA A 490 12.46 0.41 25.65
C ALA A 490 12.07 -0.16 24.28
N LYS A 491 11.33 -1.28 24.26
CA LYS A 491 10.84 -1.89 23.00
C LYS A 491 9.73 -1.08 22.37
N LEU A 492 8.81 -0.49 23.16
CA LEU A 492 7.78 0.41 22.66
C LEU A 492 8.37 1.65 22.00
N TYR A 493 9.32 2.30 22.70
CA TYR A 493 9.97 3.50 22.15
C TYR A 493 10.90 3.17 20.98
N ALA A 494 11.53 2.00 20.96
CA ALA A 494 12.26 1.53 19.80
C ALA A 494 11.33 1.29 18.59
N LEU A 495 10.13 0.72 18.80
CA LEU A 495 9.13 0.63 17.74
C LEU A 495 8.67 2.02 17.27
N SER A 496 8.57 2.99 18.18
CA SER A 496 8.18 4.36 17.83
C SER A 496 9.17 5.07 16.91
N TYR A 497 10.37 4.53 16.74
CA TYR A 497 11.28 4.95 15.67
C TYR A 497 10.59 4.89 14.29
N VAL A 498 9.78 3.85 14.02
CA VAL A 498 9.01 3.75 12.76
C VAL A 498 8.04 4.93 12.63
N PHE A 499 7.39 5.35 13.73
CA PHE A 499 6.48 6.50 13.71
C PHE A 499 7.25 7.82 13.47
N GLY A 500 8.40 7.97 14.11
CA GLY A 500 9.31 9.10 13.89
C GLY A 500 9.88 9.11 12.47
N HIS A 501 10.15 7.95 11.88
CA HIS A 501 10.54 7.79 10.49
C HIS A 501 9.45 8.34 9.55
N GLU A 502 8.20 7.93 9.73
CA GLU A 502 7.09 8.47 8.94
C GLU A 502 6.87 9.96 9.13
N ILE A 503 7.01 10.48 10.36
CA ILE A 503 6.96 11.93 10.61
C ILE A 503 8.08 12.63 9.84
N THR A 504 9.27 12.06 9.80
CA THR A 504 10.45 12.66 9.14
C THR A 504 10.32 12.66 7.62
N HIS A 505 9.55 11.72 7.02
CA HIS A 505 9.22 11.77 5.59
C HIS A 505 8.50 13.06 5.17
N GLY A 506 7.81 13.74 6.09
CA GLY A 506 7.29 15.08 5.82
C GLY A 506 8.38 16.13 5.52
N PHE A 507 9.64 15.83 5.83
CA PHE A 507 10.77 16.77 5.81
C PHE A 507 12.01 16.20 5.11
N ASP A 508 11.96 15.02 4.53
CA ASP A 508 13.02 14.45 3.70
C ASP A 508 13.15 15.18 2.35
N ASN A 509 14.02 14.69 1.47
CA ASN A 509 14.27 15.31 0.16
C ASN A 509 13.06 15.29 -0.79
N ASN A 510 12.05 14.45 -0.54
CA ASN A 510 10.80 14.39 -1.29
C ASN A 510 9.67 15.13 -0.57
N GLY A 511 9.42 14.81 0.70
CA GLY A 511 8.38 15.46 1.49
C GLY A 511 8.60 16.95 1.69
N ALA A 512 9.85 17.42 1.67
CA ALA A 512 10.18 18.85 1.70
C ALA A 512 9.63 19.65 0.52
N LYS A 513 9.22 19.00 -0.58
CA LYS A 513 8.60 19.64 -1.75
C LYS A 513 7.11 19.95 -1.55
N PHE A 514 6.50 19.41 -0.49
CA PHE A 514 5.09 19.61 -0.16
C PHE A 514 4.95 20.53 1.03
N ASP A 515 4.04 21.49 0.92
CA ASP A 515 3.76 22.45 1.99
C ASP A 515 2.90 21.85 3.14
N VAL A 516 2.50 22.68 4.06
CA VAL A 516 1.68 22.34 5.23
C VAL A 516 0.31 21.76 4.90
N ASP A 517 -0.23 22.09 3.74
CA ASP A 517 -1.54 21.63 3.27
C ASP A 517 -1.44 20.45 2.29
N GLY A 518 -0.21 19.98 2.00
CA GLY A 518 0.06 18.88 1.08
C GLY A 518 0.15 19.28 -0.39
N ASN A 519 0.25 20.59 -0.67
CA ASN A 519 0.44 21.07 -2.03
C ASN A 519 1.93 21.06 -2.40
N MET A 520 2.25 20.70 -3.64
CA MET A 520 3.60 20.85 -4.18
C MET A 520 3.95 22.33 -4.29
N LYS A 521 4.76 22.81 -3.35
CA LYS A 521 5.11 24.23 -3.24
C LYS A 521 6.41 24.43 -2.48
N GLU A 522 7.28 25.26 -3.03
CA GLU A 522 8.50 25.70 -2.35
C GLU A 522 8.15 26.53 -1.09
N TRP A 523 8.58 26.06 0.06
CA TRP A 523 8.37 26.72 1.36
C TRP A 523 9.66 26.95 2.15
N TRP A 524 10.79 26.47 1.62
CA TRP A 524 12.13 26.70 2.15
C TRP A 524 12.71 28.02 1.65
N THR A 525 13.59 28.64 2.43
CA THR A 525 14.46 29.68 1.87
C THR A 525 15.56 29.01 1.04
N VAL A 526 16.07 29.71 0.03
CA VAL A 526 17.16 29.19 -0.83
C VAL A 526 18.42 28.86 -0.01
N SER A 527 18.75 29.67 1.01
CA SER A 527 19.90 29.40 1.88
C SER A 527 19.73 28.12 2.70
N ASP A 528 18.51 27.87 3.21
CA ASP A 528 18.23 26.68 4.00
C ASP A 528 18.21 25.43 3.14
N GLN A 529 17.70 25.52 1.90
CA GLN A 529 17.78 24.43 0.93
C GLN A 529 19.22 24.05 0.60
N ILE A 530 20.10 25.04 0.43
CA ILE A 530 21.55 24.78 0.22
C ILE A 530 22.18 24.12 1.46
N ALA A 531 21.80 24.60 2.66
CA ALA A 531 22.34 24.03 3.91
C ALA A 531 21.83 22.59 4.12
N PHE A 532 20.56 22.30 3.82
CA PHE A 532 19.99 20.97 3.83
C PHE A 532 20.75 20.02 2.88
N ASN A 533 20.94 20.44 1.61
CA ASN A 533 21.64 19.64 0.62
C ASN A 533 23.08 19.29 1.05
N LYS A 534 23.79 20.21 1.69
CA LYS A 534 25.14 19.92 2.22
C LYS A 534 25.12 18.86 3.33
N LYS A 535 24.07 18.86 4.17
CA LYS A 535 23.92 17.86 5.22
C LYS A 535 23.53 16.50 4.65
N THR A 536 22.68 16.48 3.64
CA THR A 536 22.29 15.23 2.97
C THR A 536 23.43 14.61 2.17
N GLU A 537 24.36 15.42 1.60
CA GLU A 537 25.59 14.92 0.99
C GLU A 537 26.45 14.12 1.97
N LEU A 538 26.56 14.54 3.24
CA LEU A 538 27.28 13.76 4.24
C LEU A 538 26.63 12.39 4.47
N LEU A 539 25.31 12.34 4.48
CA LEU A 539 24.57 11.10 4.66
C LEU A 539 24.73 10.18 3.43
N VAL A 540 24.62 10.72 2.22
CA VAL A 540 24.91 10.00 0.98
C VAL A 540 26.32 9.38 1.03
N ASN A 541 27.32 10.19 1.39
CA ASN A 541 28.70 9.72 1.49
C ASN A 541 28.87 8.64 2.56
N CYS A 542 28.18 8.74 3.71
CA CYS A 542 28.20 7.71 4.74
C CYS A 542 27.73 6.37 4.17
N TYR A 543 26.56 6.36 3.53
CA TYR A 543 25.98 5.12 2.99
C TYR A 543 26.72 4.56 1.78
N ASN A 544 27.29 5.40 0.92
CA ASN A 544 28.12 4.98 -0.22
C ASN A 544 29.39 4.20 0.21
N HIS A 545 29.77 4.24 1.49
CA HIS A 545 30.90 3.46 2.04
C HIS A 545 30.46 2.20 2.80
N LEU A 546 29.13 1.97 2.95
CA LEU A 546 28.63 0.78 3.63
C LEU A 546 28.49 -0.39 2.65
N PRO A 547 29.05 -1.57 2.97
CA PRO A 547 28.96 -2.74 2.10
C PRO A 547 27.53 -3.29 2.04
N VAL A 548 27.09 -3.71 0.86
CA VAL A 548 25.74 -4.29 0.66
C VAL A 548 25.52 -5.57 1.48
N TYR A 549 26.57 -6.32 1.75
CA TYR A 549 26.54 -7.52 2.60
C TYR A 549 27.85 -7.66 3.38
N VAL A 550 27.79 -8.34 4.50
CA VAL A 550 28.95 -8.53 5.38
C VAL A 550 30.09 -9.19 4.60
N GLY A 551 31.25 -8.54 4.61
CA GLY A 551 32.46 -9.00 3.91
C GLY A 551 32.50 -8.62 2.41
N SER A 552 31.60 -7.81 1.89
CA SER A 552 31.73 -7.22 0.56
C SER A 552 32.81 -6.16 0.53
N SER A 553 33.68 -6.23 -0.50
CA SER A 553 34.70 -5.21 -0.80
C SER A 553 34.49 -4.54 -2.16
N GLU A 554 33.42 -4.91 -2.90
CA GLU A 554 33.18 -4.47 -4.27
C GLU A 554 31.80 -3.84 -4.48
N GLU A 555 30.84 -4.13 -3.59
CA GLU A 555 29.46 -3.66 -3.70
C GLU A 555 29.07 -2.86 -2.47
N TYR A 556 28.68 -1.62 -2.70
CA TYR A 556 28.27 -0.66 -1.69
C TYR A 556 26.83 -0.21 -1.88
N VAL A 557 26.23 0.31 -0.83
CA VAL A 557 24.88 0.91 -0.89
C VAL A 557 24.90 2.12 -1.82
N ASN A 558 23.83 2.33 -2.54
CA ASN A 558 23.63 3.57 -3.30
C ASN A 558 22.97 4.62 -2.39
N GLY A 559 23.82 5.45 -1.76
CA GLY A 559 23.36 6.44 -0.79
C GLY A 559 22.49 7.55 -1.39
N GLU A 560 22.60 7.84 -2.70
CA GLU A 560 21.72 8.79 -3.39
C GLU A 560 20.30 8.21 -3.56
N LYS A 561 20.22 6.95 -3.98
CA LYS A 561 18.94 6.25 -4.16
C LYS A 561 18.22 6.07 -2.83
N THR A 562 18.94 5.76 -1.76
CA THR A 562 18.36 5.49 -0.45
C THR A 562 18.25 6.74 0.45
N LEU A 563 18.51 7.94 -0.10
CA LEU A 563 18.63 9.16 0.69
C LEU A 563 17.38 9.50 1.51
N GLY A 564 16.20 9.46 0.91
CA GLY A 564 14.94 9.77 1.60
C GLY A 564 14.73 8.88 2.83
N GLU A 565 14.90 7.58 2.63
CA GLU A 565 14.79 6.57 3.68
C GLU A 565 15.87 6.73 4.77
N ASN A 566 17.09 7.06 4.38
CA ASN A 566 18.18 7.29 5.34
C ASN A 566 17.97 8.55 6.18
N ILE A 567 17.38 9.61 5.61
CA ILE A 567 16.97 10.81 6.35
C ILE A 567 15.87 10.47 7.35
N ALA A 568 14.87 9.71 6.91
CA ALA A 568 13.75 9.28 7.74
C ALA A 568 14.20 8.36 8.88
N ASP A 569 15.10 7.42 8.61
CA ASP A 569 15.70 6.53 9.62
C ASP A 569 16.46 7.34 10.70
N LEU A 570 17.30 8.29 10.28
CA LEU A 570 18.07 9.11 11.22
C LEU A 570 17.18 9.98 12.07
N GLY A 571 16.23 10.71 11.45
CA GLY A 571 15.28 11.54 12.17
C GLY A 571 14.39 10.74 13.11
N GLY A 572 13.87 9.62 12.64
CA GLY A 572 13.04 8.73 13.43
C GLY A 572 13.74 8.18 14.68
N LEU A 573 14.99 7.71 14.53
CA LEU A 573 15.77 7.19 15.65
C LEU A 573 16.09 8.28 16.69
N GLU A 574 16.52 9.45 16.24
CA GLU A 574 16.87 10.57 17.13
C GLU A 574 15.63 11.11 17.88
N ILE A 575 14.48 11.25 17.20
CA ILE A 575 13.23 11.70 17.82
C ILE A 575 12.74 10.68 18.86
N ALA A 576 12.69 9.39 18.48
CA ALA A 576 12.22 8.33 19.36
C ALA A 576 13.12 8.17 20.60
N HIS A 577 14.44 8.21 20.40
CA HIS A 577 15.40 8.14 21.50
C HIS A 577 15.25 9.31 22.47
N GLN A 578 15.19 10.54 21.97
CA GLN A 578 15.02 11.73 22.84
C GLN A 578 13.70 11.68 23.60
N THR A 579 12.59 11.31 22.92
CA THR A 579 11.28 11.15 23.59
C THR A 579 11.35 10.11 24.72
N TYR A 580 12.04 9.00 24.48
CA TYR A 580 12.23 7.97 25.51
C TYR A 580 13.06 8.47 26.71
N VAL A 581 14.16 9.17 26.44
CA VAL A 581 15.02 9.74 27.47
C VAL A 581 14.26 10.77 28.33
N GLU A 582 13.46 11.63 27.70
CA GLU A 582 12.61 12.59 28.42
C GLU A 582 11.61 11.84 29.32
N LYS A 583 10.96 10.79 28.81
CA LYS A 583 10.05 9.96 29.58
C LYS A 583 10.72 9.25 30.76
N LEU A 584 11.89 8.69 30.55
CA LEU A 584 12.68 8.06 31.63
C LEU A 584 13.04 9.06 32.73
N LYS A 585 13.44 10.27 32.35
CA LYS A 585 13.76 11.34 33.33
C LYS A 585 12.52 11.75 34.13
N GLU A 586 11.36 11.87 33.52
CA GLU A 586 10.08 12.08 34.22
C GLU A 586 9.78 10.98 35.23
N GLN A 587 10.14 9.74 34.91
CA GLN A 587 10.01 8.56 35.78
C GLN A 587 11.11 8.43 36.84
N GLY A 588 12.09 9.34 36.87
CA GLY A 588 13.17 9.39 37.83
C GLY A 588 14.39 8.50 37.53
N TYR A 589 14.57 8.09 36.26
CA TYR A 589 15.79 7.39 35.82
C TYR A 589 16.93 8.38 35.58
N TYR A 590 18.09 8.13 36.19
CA TYR A 590 19.30 8.91 36.03
C TYR A 590 20.55 8.01 36.11
N GLY A 591 21.72 8.55 35.73
CA GLY A 591 23.00 7.85 35.83
C GLY A 591 23.02 6.49 35.13
N ASP A 592 23.54 5.48 35.76
CA ASP A 592 23.74 4.15 35.18
C ASP A 592 22.41 3.45 34.78
N GLU A 593 21.33 3.69 35.51
CA GLU A 593 20.03 3.12 35.18
C GLU A 593 19.44 3.75 33.91
N LEU A 594 19.63 5.06 33.70
CA LEU A 594 19.27 5.72 32.45
C LEU A 594 20.07 5.14 31.28
N ILE A 595 21.41 5.05 31.42
CA ILE A 595 22.31 4.46 30.43
C ILE A 595 21.87 3.05 30.04
N LYS A 596 21.49 2.24 31.03
CA LYS A 596 21.01 0.88 30.80
C LYS A 596 19.71 0.84 29.96
N GLN A 597 18.78 1.73 30.23
CA GLN A 597 17.54 1.81 29.46
C GLN A 597 17.79 2.33 28.03
N GLU A 598 18.66 3.33 27.85
CA GLU A 598 19.08 3.81 26.52
C GLU A 598 19.74 2.69 25.71
N LYS A 599 20.61 1.89 26.31
CA LYS A 599 21.20 0.73 25.63
C LYS A 599 20.15 -0.28 25.19
N LYS A 600 19.14 -0.57 26.00
CA LYS A 600 18.02 -1.43 25.64
C LYS A 600 17.21 -0.87 24.46
N PHE A 601 17.03 0.46 24.41
CA PHE A 601 16.38 1.12 23.30
C PHE A 601 17.12 0.87 21.98
N TYR A 602 18.43 1.15 21.90
CA TYR A 602 19.24 0.93 20.70
C TYR A 602 19.30 -0.55 20.29
N GLN A 603 19.37 -1.47 21.26
CA GLN A 603 19.31 -2.91 21.00
C GLN A 603 17.95 -3.33 20.44
N SER A 604 16.85 -2.80 20.99
CA SER A 604 15.49 -3.06 20.48
C SER A 604 15.28 -2.48 19.09
N PHE A 605 15.86 -1.30 18.79
CA PHE A 605 15.87 -0.75 17.43
C PHE A 605 16.57 -1.70 16.45
N ALA A 606 17.74 -2.20 16.80
CA ALA A 606 18.44 -3.17 15.96
C ALA A 606 17.66 -4.49 15.80
N GLU A 607 16.91 -4.92 16.82
CA GLU A 607 16.08 -6.13 16.77
C GLU A 607 14.93 -6.04 15.77
N ILE A 608 14.33 -4.86 15.56
CA ILE A 608 13.28 -4.64 14.55
C ILE A 608 13.74 -5.09 13.17
N TRP A 609 15.00 -4.87 12.85
CA TRP A 609 15.61 -5.19 11.57
C TRP A 609 16.41 -6.51 11.57
N ARG A 610 16.27 -7.35 12.61
CA ARG A 610 16.97 -8.63 12.70
C ARG A 610 16.59 -9.53 11.54
N GLY A 611 17.57 -9.80 10.67
CA GLY A 611 17.36 -10.62 9.48
C GLY A 611 18.66 -11.08 8.83
N LYS A 612 18.58 -12.22 8.16
CA LYS A 612 19.66 -12.84 7.39
C LYS A 612 19.16 -13.14 5.99
N TYR A 613 19.92 -12.72 5.01
CA TYR A 613 19.54 -12.76 3.59
C TYR A 613 20.63 -13.41 2.75
N THR A 614 20.26 -14.04 1.62
CA THR A 614 21.24 -14.48 0.64
C THR A 614 21.91 -13.26 -0.02
N LYS A 615 23.19 -13.41 -0.41
CA LYS A 615 23.94 -12.40 -1.16
C LYS A 615 23.13 -11.89 -2.37
N ARG A 616 22.58 -12.80 -3.17
CA ARG A 616 21.81 -12.47 -4.37
C ARG A 616 20.57 -11.63 -4.06
N TYR A 617 19.90 -11.92 -2.95
CA TYR A 617 18.74 -11.14 -2.52
C TYR A 617 19.14 -9.70 -2.17
N LEU A 618 20.19 -9.51 -1.37
CA LEU A 618 20.72 -8.19 -1.03
C LEU A 618 21.17 -7.38 -2.24
N GLN A 619 21.82 -8.04 -3.21
CA GLN A 619 22.22 -7.41 -4.47
C GLN A 619 21.01 -6.94 -5.31
N ASN A 620 19.92 -7.69 -5.31
CA ASN A 620 18.68 -7.31 -5.98
C ASN A 620 18.01 -6.13 -5.26
N LEU A 621 17.90 -6.18 -3.92
CA LEU A 621 17.38 -5.07 -3.12
C LEU A 621 18.17 -3.77 -3.39
N ASN A 622 19.50 -3.82 -3.36
CA ASN A 622 20.31 -2.63 -3.63
C ASN A 622 20.05 -1.99 -5.00
N LYS A 623 19.54 -2.77 -5.97
CA LYS A 623 19.18 -2.27 -7.31
C LYS A 623 17.76 -1.74 -7.42
N SER A 624 16.80 -2.30 -6.68
CA SER A 624 15.37 -2.02 -6.86
C SER A 624 14.71 -1.27 -5.71
N ASP A 625 15.21 -1.42 -4.48
CA ASP A 625 14.61 -0.86 -3.26
C ASP A 625 15.20 0.51 -2.93
N GLU A 626 14.38 1.43 -2.46
CA GLU A 626 14.79 2.75 -1.97
C GLU A 626 15.32 2.71 -0.53
N HIS A 627 15.12 1.59 0.17
CA HIS A 627 15.69 1.36 1.50
C HIS A 627 17.09 0.73 1.41
N ALA A 628 17.97 1.15 2.30
CA ALA A 628 19.17 0.40 2.59
C ALA A 628 18.81 -0.95 3.25
N ASN A 629 19.64 -2.00 3.08
CA ASN A 629 19.32 -3.28 3.70
C ASN A 629 19.41 -3.22 5.25
N ASN A 630 18.87 -4.22 5.92
CA ASN A 630 18.71 -4.27 7.36
C ASN A 630 19.99 -3.94 8.17
N ILE A 631 21.15 -4.52 7.81
CA ILE A 631 22.43 -4.27 8.50
C ILE A 631 22.90 -2.84 8.27
N THR A 632 22.80 -2.37 7.04
CA THR A 632 23.25 -1.01 6.69
C THR A 632 22.30 0.07 7.20
N ARG A 633 20.98 -0.18 7.31
CA ARG A 633 20.05 0.71 8.01
C ARG A 633 20.47 0.90 9.47
N ILE A 634 20.73 -0.19 10.20
CA ILE A 634 21.14 -0.11 11.61
C ILE A 634 22.46 0.62 11.74
N ASN A 635 23.51 0.18 11.04
CA ASN A 635 24.85 0.73 11.18
C ASN A 635 24.92 2.17 10.67
N GLY A 636 24.40 2.46 9.49
CA GLY A 636 24.45 3.80 8.89
C GLY A 636 23.69 4.84 9.72
N THR A 637 22.55 4.47 10.29
CA THR A 637 21.80 5.36 11.16
C THR A 637 22.54 5.62 12.47
N THR A 638 23.02 4.58 13.16
CA THR A 638 23.71 4.73 14.47
C THR A 638 25.04 5.46 14.35
N MET A 639 25.78 5.30 13.23
CA MET A 639 27.02 6.04 12.97
C MET A 639 26.84 7.57 12.97
N ASN A 640 25.63 8.07 12.78
CA ASN A 640 25.32 9.50 12.80
C ASN A 640 24.76 10.00 14.15
N CYS A 641 24.55 9.12 15.13
CA CYS A 641 23.96 9.46 16.45
C CYS A 641 25.06 9.64 17.51
N ASP A 642 25.33 10.87 17.94
CA ASP A 642 26.38 11.17 18.94
C ASP A 642 26.22 10.34 20.22
N ARG A 643 24.97 10.20 20.71
CA ARG A 643 24.69 9.46 21.95
C ARG A 643 25.09 7.97 21.85
N TRP A 644 24.99 7.35 20.66
CA TRP A 644 25.45 5.98 20.46
C TRP A 644 26.95 5.83 20.71
N TYR A 645 27.79 6.82 20.31
CA TYR A 645 29.22 6.80 20.58
C TYR A 645 29.52 6.79 22.09
N GLU A 646 28.80 7.63 22.85
CA GLU A 646 28.96 7.70 24.29
C GLU A 646 28.52 6.41 25.02
N LEU A 647 27.39 5.85 24.61
CA LEU A 647 26.82 4.66 25.23
C LEU A 647 27.67 3.42 25.01
N TYR A 648 28.32 3.31 23.87
CA TYR A 648 29.04 2.10 23.44
C TYR A 648 30.55 2.28 23.34
N ASP A 649 31.11 3.39 23.82
CA ASP A 649 32.56 3.72 23.79
C ASP A 649 33.15 3.58 22.38
N VAL A 650 32.40 4.04 21.35
CA VAL A 650 32.84 3.99 19.96
C VAL A 650 33.87 5.08 19.69
N LYS A 651 35.00 4.74 19.10
CA LYS A 651 36.13 5.64 18.98
C LYS A 651 36.94 5.44 17.70
N TRP A 652 37.78 6.36 17.45
CA TRP A 652 38.72 6.29 16.31
C TRP A 652 39.43 4.94 16.25
N GLY A 653 39.37 4.31 15.07
CA GLY A 653 39.91 2.97 14.83
C GLY A 653 38.83 1.87 14.79
N ASP A 654 37.60 2.12 15.27
CA ASP A 654 36.49 1.22 15.05
C ASP A 654 35.98 1.38 13.61
N THR A 655 35.50 0.30 13.00
CA THR A 655 35.12 0.24 11.56
C THR A 655 34.04 1.25 11.17
N ASN A 656 33.04 1.44 12.05
CA ASN A 656 31.90 2.31 11.84
C ASN A 656 32.08 3.70 12.50
N TYR A 657 33.33 4.09 12.80
CA TYR A 657 33.58 5.40 13.37
C TYR A 657 33.52 6.50 12.29
N LEU A 658 32.74 7.52 12.55
CA LEU A 658 32.77 8.80 11.84
C LEU A 658 33.27 9.90 12.77
N SER A 659 34.14 10.80 12.27
CA SER A 659 34.47 12.01 13.05
C SER A 659 33.26 12.89 13.26
N PRO A 660 33.23 13.74 14.29
CA PRO A 660 32.06 14.63 14.52
C PRO A 660 31.66 15.45 13.30
N GLU A 661 32.61 15.86 12.46
CA GLU A 661 32.38 16.65 11.25
C GLU A 661 31.77 15.82 10.10
N GLN A 662 31.94 14.51 10.13
CA GLN A 662 31.38 13.58 9.15
C GLN A 662 29.97 13.11 9.52
N ARG A 663 29.56 13.28 10.79
CA ARG A 663 28.23 12.87 11.25
C ARG A 663 27.18 13.85 10.76
N THR A 664 26.16 13.34 10.15
CA THR A 664 25.04 14.15 9.66
C THR A 664 24.11 14.52 10.80
N LYS A 665 23.82 15.82 10.93
CA LYS A 665 22.84 16.36 11.87
C LYS A 665 21.85 17.21 11.09
N ILE A 666 20.75 16.58 10.68
CA ILE A 666 19.69 17.25 9.92
C ILE A 666 18.65 17.81 10.89
N TRP A 667 18.09 16.95 11.73
CA TRP A 667 17.00 17.26 12.66
C TRP A 667 17.38 17.24 14.12
#